data_61d21de3a40152a2e1e4f4b054c755db
#
_entry.id   61d21de3a40152a2e1e4f4b054c755db
#
_cell.length_a   1.000
_cell.length_b   1.000
_cell.length_c   1.000
_cell.angle_alpha   90.00
_cell.angle_beta   90.00
_cell.angle_gamma   90.00
#
_symmetry.space_group_name_H-M   'P 1'
#
loop_
_entity.id
_entity.type
_entity.pdbx_description
1 polymer ?
#
loop_
_entity_poly.entity_id
_entity_poly.type
_entity_poly.pdbx_seq_one_letter_code
_entity_poly.pdbx_strand_id
1 'polypeptide(L)'
;MIIHFHISYKTMFGEQIVVNIQKDNEEVKFPLTTLDGERWSYDWCVEPTQQAYTYFYSVVREGVVLKTEWLLVKHRLDMTAKKAAEYTLYDHWKVIPQDSYLYSSAFTDCINHQAPQEMKPCNYAKTVRIIVRAPQLRDGERLGLLGAGQVLGNWNLQNVVPMTQHIYNEWAVDLDATQLQSSHLELKFVAVDKKKSQVLWETGMNRTIDLPEMEAGEVVVYDLDQAFFALYNRKLAGTQVPVFSLRSKKSAGVGDFGDLKTMIDLVASTGQKVLQLLPINDTTITHTWTDSYPYSCISVFAIHPMYVDLHALPELKDAKARAAAEKKREQLNSLSQIDYEQVNDFKINYLHQIFEQEGKKIMSGADFKAFILETQQWLVPYAQYSYLRDKNGTADFTQWPDHNVWDEAERKDLTNPETEAYQNVELFYFVQFILNKQMQEAHEHAKAKGVILKGDIPIGVHRHSCDVWMEPKYFNMNGQAGAPPDDFSVNGQNWGFPTYNWDEMLKDGCQWWTRRFLNMSKYFDAYRIDHVLGFFRIWEIPVDSVHGLLGQFAPSLGMTREEIQGYGLNFQEDRFTRPFITDWVLDRMFHERADEVKEKYLDRLDDERYQMKPEVDTQRKVEALFADVTDEKEIWLRDGLYALISDVLFVRDRKNPELFHPRISAQLDFIYESLYDSDKVVFNRLYNDYFYRRHNQFWYGEAMKKLPKLVQATRMLVCAEDLGMVPDCVPWVMDELKILSLELQSMPKDPTVKFGHLSRNPYRSVCTITSHDMPTLRMWWDENISRTQEYYNTMLYREGPAPHPLPGWLARDIIARHLASSSMLCILSVQDWLAIDERLRQPSADAERINIPANPKHYWRYRMHLSLEELAASKEFMENITELIAQGGRI
;
A
#
# COMPACT_ATOMS: atom_id res chain seq x y z
N MET A 1 -16.16 20.73 36.43
CA MET A 1 -14.73 20.80 36.08
C MET A 1 -14.56 21.68 34.85
N ILE A 2 -13.50 22.47 34.79
CA ILE A 2 -13.21 23.34 33.65
C ILE A 2 -11.89 22.87 33.03
N ILE A 3 -11.86 22.78 31.67
CA ILE A 3 -10.65 22.51 30.88
C ILE A 3 -10.39 23.73 30.02
N HIS A 4 -9.26 24.38 30.23
CA HIS A 4 -8.82 25.57 29.50
C HIS A 4 -7.83 25.12 28.43
N PHE A 5 -8.24 25.18 27.14
CA PHE A 5 -7.37 24.90 26.00
C PHE A 5 -6.62 26.16 25.58
N HIS A 6 -5.32 26.06 25.43
CA HIS A 6 -4.47 27.12 24.90
C HIS A 6 -3.54 26.55 23.83
N ILE A 7 -3.54 27.19 22.67
CA ILE A 7 -2.61 26.83 21.59
C ILE A 7 -2.09 28.10 20.91
N SER A 8 -0.81 28.11 20.61
CA SER A 8 -0.17 29.16 19.82
C SER A 8 -0.05 28.70 18.36
N TYR A 9 -0.78 29.36 17.48
CA TYR A 9 -0.76 29.07 16.06
C TYR A 9 -1.18 30.29 15.24
N LYS A 10 -0.31 30.75 14.33
CA LYS A 10 -0.58 31.93 13.53
C LYS A 10 -1.55 31.60 12.38
N THR A 11 -2.65 32.34 12.34
CA THR A 11 -3.70 32.21 11.32
C THR A 11 -3.77 33.45 10.42
N MET A 12 -4.44 33.28 9.29
CA MET A 12 -4.79 34.39 8.42
C MET A 12 -6.16 34.98 8.81
N PHE A 13 -6.41 36.20 8.38
CA PHE A 13 -7.72 36.82 8.63
C PHE A 13 -8.87 35.98 8.07
N GLY A 14 -9.89 35.77 8.87
CA GLY A 14 -11.05 34.93 8.53
C GLY A 14 -10.87 33.46 8.84
N GLU A 15 -9.68 33.03 9.27
CA GLU A 15 -9.43 31.68 9.80
C GLU A 15 -9.72 31.58 11.29
N GLN A 16 -10.13 30.42 11.74
CA GLN A 16 -10.42 30.12 13.13
C GLN A 16 -9.83 28.76 13.52
N ILE A 17 -9.30 28.67 14.72
CA ILE A 17 -8.90 27.37 15.30
C ILE A 17 -10.12 26.72 15.95
N VAL A 18 -10.32 25.45 15.71
CA VAL A 18 -11.35 24.61 16.31
C VAL A 18 -10.67 23.45 17.02
N VAL A 19 -11.02 23.22 18.30
CA VAL A 19 -10.67 21.99 19.01
C VAL A 19 -11.72 20.93 18.74
N ASN A 20 -11.29 19.75 18.32
CA ASN A 20 -12.14 18.59 18.06
C ASN A 20 -11.87 17.56 19.17
N ILE A 21 -12.86 17.26 20.00
CA ILE A 21 -12.69 16.43 21.19
C ILE A 21 -13.52 15.15 21.03
N GLN A 22 -12.90 14.00 21.26
CA GLN A 22 -13.59 12.73 21.31
C GLN A 22 -14.24 12.54 22.70
N LYS A 23 -15.55 12.47 22.72
CA LYS A 23 -16.36 12.27 23.92
C LYS A 23 -17.45 11.22 23.68
N ASP A 24 -17.52 10.18 24.51
CA ASP A 24 -18.58 9.16 24.48
C ASP A 24 -18.86 8.59 23.08
N ASN A 25 -17.82 8.32 22.29
CA ASN A 25 -17.85 7.89 20.89
C ASN A 25 -18.38 8.93 19.89
N GLU A 26 -18.58 10.16 20.30
CA GLU A 26 -18.93 11.28 19.43
C GLU A 26 -17.79 12.30 19.39
N GLU A 27 -17.69 13.02 18.28
CA GLU A 27 -16.74 14.13 18.14
C GLU A 27 -17.47 15.44 18.37
N VAL A 28 -17.08 16.16 19.41
CA VAL A 28 -17.59 17.51 19.70
C VAL A 28 -16.56 18.54 19.28
N LYS A 29 -17.02 19.68 18.73
CA LYS A 29 -16.18 20.72 18.15
C LYS A 29 -16.47 22.07 18.78
N PHE A 30 -15.41 22.76 19.19
CA PHE A 30 -15.53 24.09 19.75
C PHE A 30 -14.57 25.07 19.08
N PRO A 31 -15.06 26.21 18.60
CA PRO A 31 -14.21 27.26 18.07
C PRO A 31 -13.48 27.98 19.21
N LEU A 32 -12.17 28.18 19.05
CA LEU A 32 -11.35 28.96 19.96
C LEU A 32 -11.48 30.46 19.64
N THR A 33 -11.14 31.29 20.61
CA THR A 33 -11.10 32.76 20.50
C THR A 33 -9.66 33.25 20.55
N THR A 34 -9.40 34.40 19.92
CA THR A 34 -8.10 35.05 19.90
C THR A 34 -8.24 36.57 19.91
N LEU A 35 -7.24 37.26 20.40
CA LEU A 35 -7.12 38.72 20.33
C LEU A 35 -6.08 39.17 19.29
N ASP A 36 -5.12 38.31 18.95
CA ASP A 36 -3.95 38.64 18.13
C ASP A 36 -3.78 37.75 16.90
N GLY A 37 -4.65 36.74 16.73
CA GLY A 37 -4.54 35.77 15.63
C GLY A 37 -3.43 34.73 15.80
N GLU A 38 -2.74 34.73 16.95
CA GLU A 38 -1.65 33.79 17.24
C GLU A 38 -1.90 32.94 18.49
N ARG A 39 -2.48 33.52 19.53
CA ARG A 39 -2.82 32.85 20.79
C ARG A 39 -4.31 32.59 20.83
N TRP A 40 -4.68 31.31 20.91
CA TRP A 40 -6.05 30.86 20.85
C TRP A 40 -6.41 30.12 22.13
N SER A 41 -7.63 30.35 22.63
CA SER A 41 -8.11 29.70 23.86
C SER A 41 -9.60 29.35 23.78
N TYR A 42 -9.98 28.35 24.59
CA TYR A 42 -11.36 27.95 24.81
C TYR A 42 -11.52 27.32 26.20
N ASP A 43 -12.58 27.69 26.91
CA ASP A 43 -12.90 27.13 28.21
C ASP A 43 -14.06 26.13 28.09
N TRP A 44 -13.80 24.88 28.37
CA TRP A 44 -14.78 23.80 28.27
C TRP A 44 -15.22 23.35 29.68
N CYS A 45 -16.51 23.61 29.99
CA CYS A 45 -17.13 23.11 31.23
C CYS A 45 -17.66 21.69 30.97
N VAL A 46 -17.14 20.70 31.69
CA VAL A 46 -17.52 19.30 31.50
C VAL A 46 -17.63 18.56 32.82
N GLU A 47 -18.61 17.65 32.92
CA GLU A 47 -18.61 16.60 33.94
C GLU A 47 -17.76 15.46 33.41
N PRO A 48 -16.71 15.03 34.13
CA PRO A 48 -15.83 13.97 33.67
C PRO A 48 -16.58 12.65 33.52
N THR A 49 -16.73 12.19 32.29
CA THR A 49 -17.38 10.89 31.94
C THR A 49 -16.38 9.86 31.51
N GLN A 50 -15.15 10.27 31.24
CA GLN A 50 -14.07 9.41 30.74
C GLN A 50 -12.82 9.59 31.61
N GLN A 51 -11.98 8.56 31.62
CA GLN A 51 -10.67 8.61 32.29
C GLN A 51 -9.64 9.42 31.51
N ALA A 52 -9.85 9.56 30.20
CA ALA A 52 -9.01 10.36 29.31
C ALA A 52 -9.82 10.92 28.16
N TYR A 53 -9.45 12.11 27.68
CA TYR A 53 -9.96 12.70 26.45
C TYR A 53 -8.87 12.78 25.43
N THR A 54 -9.19 12.41 24.17
CA THR A 54 -8.35 12.65 23.00
C THR A 54 -8.90 13.78 22.17
N TYR A 55 -8.01 14.65 21.67
CA TYR A 55 -8.44 15.82 20.89
C TYR A 55 -7.35 16.24 19.90
N PHE A 56 -7.74 17.07 18.93
CA PHE A 56 -6.85 17.69 17.98
C PHE A 56 -7.39 19.05 17.54
N TYR A 57 -6.52 19.87 16.96
CA TYR A 57 -6.89 21.18 16.45
C TYR A 57 -7.02 21.18 14.94
N SER A 58 -7.91 22.01 14.42
CA SER A 58 -8.07 22.26 12.98
C SER A 58 -8.21 23.76 12.69
N VAL A 59 -7.75 24.18 11.53
CA VAL A 59 -7.98 25.52 10.98
C VAL A 59 -9.21 25.48 10.08
N VAL A 60 -10.16 26.34 10.34
CA VAL A 60 -11.44 26.40 9.62
C VAL A 60 -11.67 27.80 9.08
N ARG A 61 -12.17 27.92 7.85
CA ARG A 61 -12.64 29.16 7.25
C ARG A 61 -14.03 28.93 6.66
N GLU A 62 -15.01 29.74 7.04
CA GLU A 62 -16.39 29.64 6.54
C GLU A 62 -16.99 28.24 6.62
N GLY A 63 -16.69 27.52 7.70
CA GLY A 63 -17.15 26.14 7.92
C GLY A 63 -16.36 25.05 7.18
N VAL A 64 -15.38 25.43 6.35
CA VAL A 64 -14.51 24.48 5.64
C VAL A 64 -13.22 24.28 6.41
N VAL A 65 -12.87 23.03 6.66
CA VAL A 65 -11.58 22.65 7.27
C VAL A 65 -10.48 22.84 6.22
N LEU A 66 -9.57 23.76 6.49
CA LEU A 66 -8.42 24.05 5.62
C LEU A 66 -7.21 23.20 5.97
N LYS A 67 -7.00 22.92 7.26
CA LYS A 67 -5.84 22.19 7.76
C LYS A 67 -6.18 21.52 9.08
N THR A 68 -5.63 20.35 9.31
CA THR A 68 -5.69 19.65 10.60
C THR A 68 -4.28 19.34 11.09
N GLU A 69 -4.14 19.17 12.40
CA GLU A 69 -2.94 18.59 12.98
C GLU A 69 -2.67 17.18 12.44
N TRP A 70 -1.49 16.66 12.70
CA TRP A 70 -1.15 15.27 12.43
C TRP A 70 -2.03 14.31 13.23
N LEU A 71 -2.95 13.61 12.56
CA LEU A 71 -4.00 12.82 13.20
C LEU A 71 -3.52 11.47 13.75
N LEU A 72 -2.33 11.03 13.37
CA LEU A 72 -1.79 9.75 13.88
C LEU A 72 -1.48 9.83 15.39
N VAL A 73 -1.07 11.00 15.87
CA VAL A 73 -0.75 11.23 17.28
C VAL A 73 -1.54 12.43 17.79
N LYS A 74 -2.77 12.17 18.24
CA LYS A 74 -3.64 13.20 18.83
C LYS A 74 -3.15 13.61 20.21
N HIS A 75 -3.58 14.77 20.69
CA HIS A 75 -3.41 15.14 22.09
C HIS A 75 -4.23 14.22 23.00
N ARG A 76 -3.73 13.97 24.18
CA ARG A 76 -4.42 13.17 25.19
C ARG A 76 -4.31 13.83 26.57
N LEU A 77 -5.46 14.01 27.21
CA LEU A 77 -5.57 14.46 28.59
C LEU A 77 -6.05 13.31 29.48
N ASP A 78 -5.16 12.76 30.29
CA ASP A 78 -5.50 11.78 31.31
C ASP A 78 -6.02 12.47 32.58
N MET A 79 -7.21 12.07 33.05
CA MET A 79 -7.93 12.68 34.19
C MET A 79 -7.51 12.00 35.51
N THR A 80 -6.23 11.95 35.79
CA THR A 80 -5.64 11.17 36.90
C THR A 80 -5.33 11.97 38.17
N ALA A 81 -5.40 13.30 38.12
CA ALA A 81 -5.20 14.16 39.26
C ALA A 81 -6.48 14.22 40.14
N LYS A 82 -6.49 13.53 41.27
CA LYS A 82 -7.70 13.29 42.08
C LYS A 82 -8.30 14.55 42.72
N LYS A 83 -7.49 15.59 42.95
CA LYS A 83 -7.93 16.87 43.49
C LYS A 83 -8.19 17.94 42.45
N ALA A 84 -8.14 17.57 41.16
CA ALA A 84 -8.31 18.52 40.08
C ALA A 84 -9.75 19.07 40.00
N ALA A 85 -9.87 20.38 39.99
CA ALA A 85 -11.09 21.11 39.63
C ALA A 85 -10.97 21.77 38.25
N GLU A 86 -9.76 22.13 37.86
CA GLU A 86 -9.41 22.80 36.62
C GLU A 86 -8.15 22.22 36.00
N TYR A 87 -8.17 22.11 34.65
CA TYR A 87 -7.00 21.78 33.84
C TYR A 87 -6.71 22.94 32.89
N THR A 88 -5.49 23.41 32.86
CA THR A 88 -5.01 24.40 31.89
C THR A 88 -3.99 23.75 30.98
N LEU A 89 -4.29 23.65 29.68
CA LEU A 89 -3.49 22.96 28.70
C LEU A 89 -2.75 23.99 27.84
N TYR A 90 -1.42 23.88 27.79
CA TYR A 90 -0.57 24.64 26.86
C TYR A 90 -0.05 23.71 25.79
N ASP A 91 -0.72 23.67 24.63
CA ASP A 91 -0.46 22.73 23.57
C ASP A 91 0.38 23.33 22.45
N HIS A 92 1.10 22.45 21.74
CA HIS A 92 1.78 22.74 20.50
C HIS A 92 1.04 22.15 19.33
N TRP A 93 1.00 22.87 18.20
CA TRP A 93 0.47 22.34 16.95
C TRP A 93 1.32 21.17 16.45
N LYS A 94 0.71 20.00 16.26
CA LYS A 94 1.42 18.79 15.85
C LYS A 94 1.50 18.72 14.32
N VAL A 95 2.71 18.76 13.77
CA VAL A 95 3.02 18.52 12.36
C VAL A 95 3.60 17.12 12.19
N ILE A 96 3.60 16.59 10.95
CA ILE A 96 4.28 15.34 10.64
C ILE A 96 5.79 15.56 10.79
N PRO A 97 6.46 14.93 11.76
CA PRO A 97 7.89 15.14 11.98
C PRO A 97 8.73 14.37 10.96
N GLN A 98 10.01 14.76 10.82
CA GLN A 98 10.95 14.08 9.93
C GLN A 98 11.16 12.61 10.31
N ASP A 99 11.07 12.29 11.58
CA ASP A 99 11.19 10.94 12.14
C ASP A 99 9.83 10.26 12.39
N SER A 100 8.79 10.64 11.61
CA SER A 100 7.42 10.10 11.73
C SER A 100 7.36 8.58 11.59
N TYR A 101 8.28 7.96 10.86
CA TYR A 101 8.36 6.50 10.73
C TYR A 101 8.53 5.79 12.08
N LEU A 102 9.16 6.44 13.06
CA LEU A 102 9.33 5.89 14.41
C LEU A 102 8.02 5.81 15.22
N TYR A 103 6.97 6.49 14.75
CA TYR A 103 5.63 6.40 15.33
C TYR A 103 4.79 5.27 14.72
N SER A 104 5.25 4.66 13.62
CA SER A 104 4.57 3.53 13.01
C SER A 104 4.63 2.29 13.88
N SER A 105 3.62 1.41 13.77
CA SER A 105 3.61 0.13 14.47
C SER A 105 4.78 -0.77 14.08
N ALA A 106 5.35 -0.58 12.89
CA ALA A 106 6.58 -1.26 12.48
C ALA A 106 7.71 -1.00 13.48
N PHE A 107 7.89 0.24 13.92
CA PHE A 107 8.94 0.58 14.88
C PHE A 107 8.49 0.49 16.33
N THR A 108 7.29 0.96 16.66
CA THR A 108 6.81 0.94 18.05
C THR A 108 6.58 -0.48 18.56
N ASP A 109 5.94 -1.32 17.74
CA ASP A 109 5.51 -2.66 18.16
C ASP A 109 6.58 -3.73 17.83
N CYS A 110 7.12 -3.73 16.60
CA CYS A 110 8.03 -4.79 16.15
C CYS A 110 9.48 -4.58 16.55
N ILE A 111 9.99 -3.35 16.44
CA ILE A 111 11.44 -3.07 16.66
C ILE A 111 11.72 -2.64 18.09
N ASN A 112 10.91 -1.73 18.63
CA ASN A 112 11.15 -1.13 19.95
C ASN A 112 10.30 -1.77 21.05
N HIS A 113 9.37 -2.67 20.73
CA HIS A 113 8.50 -3.38 21.70
C HIS A 113 7.91 -2.45 22.76
N GLN A 114 7.41 -1.28 22.33
CA GLN A 114 6.83 -0.31 23.24
C GLN A 114 5.52 -0.82 23.83
N ALA A 115 5.33 -0.57 25.11
CA ALA A 115 4.13 -0.94 25.84
C ALA A 115 3.66 0.28 26.68
N PRO A 116 2.84 1.17 26.11
CA PRO A 116 2.29 2.30 26.85
C PRO A 116 1.54 1.84 28.09
N GLN A 117 1.63 2.64 29.15
CA GLN A 117 1.02 2.36 30.45
C GLN A 117 0.15 3.54 30.87
N GLU A 118 -0.92 3.25 31.61
CA GLU A 118 -1.76 4.31 32.16
C GLU A 118 -0.97 5.20 33.14
N MET A 119 -1.27 6.49 33.12
CA MET A 119 -0.76 7.44 34.10
C MET A 119 -1.23 7.04 35.51
N LYS A 120 -0.32 7.05 36.46
CA LYS A 120 -0.66 6.78 37.88
C LYS A 120 -1.45 7.95 38.46
N PRO A 121 -2.53 7.69 39.18
CA PRO A 121 -3.25 8.74 39.88
C PRO A 121 -2.35 9.48 40.87
N CYS A 122 -2.45 10.80 40.93
CA CYS A 122 -1.79 11.64 41.91
C CYS A 122 -2.82 12.35 42.77
N ASN A 123 -2.39 12.79 43.97
CA ASN A 123 -3.23 13.43 44.96
C ASN A 123 -2.65 14.77 45.44
N TYR A 124 -1.96 15.48 44.56
CA TYR A 124 -1.36 16.77 44.84
C TYR A 124 -2.43 17.85 44.93
N ALA A 125 -2.21 18.85 45.77
CA ALA A 125 -3.09 20.02 45.89
C ALA A 125 -3.01 20.89 44.61
N LYS A 126 -1.80 21.01 44.04
CA LYS A 126 -1.52 21.70 42.79
C LYS A 126 -0.61 20.80 41.95
N THR A 127 -0.91 20.59 40.69
CA THR A 127 -0.13 19.69 39.82
C THR A 127 0.42 20.41 38.60
N VAL A 128 1.69 20.18 38.33
CA VAL A 128 2.29 20.50 37.01
C VAL A 128 2.53 19.21 36.26
N ARG A 129 1.91 19.07 35.12
CA ARG A 129 2.11 17.92 34.19
C ARG A 129 3.03 18.35 33.06
N ILE A 130 4.08 17.59 32.83
CA ILE A 130 4.98 17.77 31.70
C ILE A 130 4.79 16.61 30.73
N ILE A 131 4.55 16.95 29.46
CA ILE A 131 4.39 15.99 28.37
C ILE A 131 5.46 16.26 27.32
N VAL A 132 6.08 15.20 26.81
CA VAL A 132 7.08 15.31 25.75
C VAL A 132 7.09 14.04 24.89
N ARG A 133 7.33 14.18 23.61
CA ARG A 133 7.53 13.07 22.68
C ARG A 133 9.03 12.72 22.60
N ALA A 134 9.33 11.42 22.62
CA ALA A 134 10.70 10.92 22.49
C ALA A 134 10.72 9.64 21.64
N PRO A 135 10.55 9.75 20.32
CA PRO A 135 10.44 8.59 19.42
C PRO A 135 11.76 7.86 19.21
N GLN A 136 12.91 8.48 19.53
CA GLN A 136 14.24 7.94 19.28
C GLN A 136 14.72 6.97 20.36
N LEU A 137 13.95 6.78 21.45
CA LEU A 137 14.27 5.81 22.47
C LEU A 137 14.24 4.39 21.92
N ARG A 138 15.23 3.59 22.33
CA ARG A 138 15.36 2.19 21.92
C ARG A 138 14.62 1.26 22.86
N ASP A 139 14.51 0.01 22.46
CA ASP A 139 14.00 -1.03 23.35
C ASP A 139 14.83 -1.09 24.66
N GLY A 140 14.12 -1.09 25.78
CA GLY A 140 14.74 -1.08 27.11
C GLY A 140 15.08 0.29 27.67
N GLU A 141 15.12 1.35 26.85
CA GLU A 141 15.31 2.72 27.32
C GLU A 141 14.01 3.31 27.86
N ARG A 142 14.12 4.18 28.86
CA ARG A 142 13.02 4.93 29.47
C ARG A 142 13.36 6.40 29.53
N LEU A 143 12.35 7.24 29.46
CA LEU A 143 12.54 8.69 29.58
C LEU A 143 12.39 9.12 31.04
N GLY A 144 13.24 10.05 31.41
CA GLY A 144 13.12 10.78 32.67
C GLY A 144 13.48 12.24 32.45
N LEU A 145 13.33 13.03 33.50
CA LEU A 145 13.76 14.41 33.49
C LEU A 145 14.67 14.71 34.67
N LEU A 146 15.51 15.71 34.50
CA LEU A 146 16.35 16.33 35.56
C LEU A 146 16.26 17.84 35.42
N GLY A 147 16.39 18.54 36.51
CA GLY A 147 16.34 19.98 36.50
C GLY A 147 16.80 20.60 37.82
N ALA A 148 16.67 21.90 37.92
CA ALA A 148 16.99 22.65 39.10
C ALA A 148 15.94 22.44 40.21
N GLY A 149 16.39 22.21 41.41
CA GLY A 149 15.53 21.99 42.59
C GLY A 149 15.28 20.50 42.88
N GLN A 150 14.88 20.23 44.13
CA GLN A 150 14.77 18.88 44.66
C GLN A 150 13.73 18.04 43.91
N VAL A 151 12.59 18.60 43.52
CA VAL A 151 11.51 17.93 42.77
C VAL A 151 12.00 17.48 41.41
N LEU A 152 12.91 18.22 40.78
CA LEU A 152 13.50 17.94 39.51
C LEU A 152 14.84 17.20 39.59
N GLY A 153 15.20 16.66 40.79
CA GLY A 153 16.37 15.82 40.98
C GLY A 153 17.70 16.54 41.08
N ASN A 154 17.73 17.89 41.21
CA ASN A 154 18.93 18.71 41.39
C ASN A 154 20.06 18.41 40.39
N TRP A 155 19.74 18.14 39.14
CA TRP A 155 20.72 17.77 38.11
C TRP A 155 21.55 16.52 38.43
N ASN A 156 21.14 15.70 39.43
CA ASN A 156 21.84 14.51 39.83
C ASN A 156 21.29 13.28 39.07
N LEU A 157 22.15 12.62 38.31
CA LEU A 157 21.79 11.43 37.50
C LEU A 157 21.24 10.27 38.33
N GLN A 158 21.49 10.24 39.64
CA GLN A 158 20.89 9.24 40.52
C GLN A 158 19.46 9.58 40.95
N ASN A 159 19.06 10.82 40.78
CA ASN A 159 17.75 11.33 41.16
C ASN A 159 16.86 11.62 39.94
N VAL A 160 17.07 10.93 38.80
CA VAL A 160 16.25 11.10 37.62
C VAL A 160 14.77 10.88 37.96
N VAL A 161 13.94 11.85 37.60
CA VAL A 161 12.49 11.77 37.80
C VAL A 161 11.93 10.92 36.64
N PRO A 162 11.38 9.71 36.92
CA PRO A 162 10.91 8.84 35.86
C PRO A 162 9.61 9.37 35.26
N MET A 163 9.48 9.23 33.94
CA MET A 163 8.27 9.56 33.22
C MET A 163 7.53 8.28 32.80
N THR A 164 6.23 8.38 32.57
CA THR A 164 5.38 7.30 32.10
C THR A 164 5.10 7.48 30.62
N GLN A 165 5.36 6.48 29.81
CA GLN A 165 4.90 6.45 28.43
C GLN A 165 3.41 6.15 28.41
N HIS A 166 2.57 7.18 28.30
CA HIS A 166 1.11 7.02 28.36
C HIS A 166 0.47 6.71 27.01
N ILE A 167 1.14 7.11 25.94
CA ILE A 167 0.85 6.67 24.57
C ILE A 167 2.17 6.42 23.83
N TYR A 168 2.12 5.80 22.67
CA TYR A 168 3.33 5.51 21.89
C TYR A 168 4.17 6.76 21.65
N ASN A 169 5.45 6.70 22.04
CA ASN A 169 6.44 7.75 21.91
C ASN A 169 6.17 9.02 22.73
N GLU A 170 5.09 9.11 23.50
CA GLU A 170 4.78 10.27 24.34
C GLU A 170 4.87 9.91 25.82
N TRP A 171 5.57 10.72 26.55
CA TRP A 171 5.87 10.52 27.96
C TRP A 171 5.32 11.67 28.79
N ALA A 172 4.81 11.37 29.96
CA ALA A 172 4.25 12.35 30.87
C ALA A 172 4.69 12.08 32.32
N VAL A 173 4.72 13.16 33.10
CA VAL A 173 4.96 13.10 34.52
C VAL A 173 4.16 14.19 35.26
N ASP A 174 3.59 13.84 36.39
CA ASP A 174 2.93 14.75 37.31
C ASP A 174 3.89 15.16 38.43
N LEU A 175 4.08 16.45 38.62
CA LEU A 175 4.90 17.05 39.66
C LEU A 175 4.02 17.75 40.69
N ASP A 176 4.36 17.59 41.98
CA ASP A 176 3.73 18.36 43.07
C ASP A 176 4.20 19.82 43.03
N ALA A 177 3.35 20.71 42.53
CA ALA A 177 3.67 22.12 42.38
C ALA A 177 3.85 22.80 43.73
N THR A 178 3.32 22.27 44.82
CA THR A 178 3.52 22.83 46.20
C THR A 178 4.94 22.63 46.69
N GLN A 179 5.68 21.71 46.13
CA GLN A 179 7.07 21.42 46.48
C GLN A 179 8.10 22.11 45.57
N LEU A 180 7.65 22.83 44.57
CA LEU A 180 8.52 23.59 43.68
C LEU A 180 9.01 24.86 44.37
N GLN A 181 10.32 25.10 44.32
CA GLN A 181 10.96 26.23 44.97
C GLN A 181 10.94 27.52 44.14
N SER A 182 10.61 27.42 42.87
CA SER A 182 10.56 28.53 41.90
C SER A 182 9.43 28.33 40.92
N SER A 183 8.82 29.41 40.48
CA SER A 183 7.90 29.44 39.36
C SER A 183 8.64 29.34 38.00
N HIS A 184 9.92 29.64 37.97
CA HIS A 184 10.79 29.43 36.81
C HIS A 184 11.48 28.07 36.92
N LEU A 185 11.08 27.12 36.06
CA LEU A 185 11.64 25.78 36.03
C LEU A 185 12.70 25.70 34.93
N GLU A 186 13.85 25.17 35.28
CA GLU A 186 14.89 24.79 34.33
C GLU A 186 15.09 23.27 34.38
N LEU A 187 14.92 22.62 33.21
CA LEU A 187 14.95 21.17 33.14
C LEU A 187 15.52 20.66 31.81
N LYS A 188 15.82 19.36 31.78
CA LYS A 188 16.26 18.64 30.57
C LYS A 188 15.84 17.18 30.65
N PHE A 189 15.56 16.57 29.47
CA PHE A 189 15.18 15.16 29.40
C PHE A 189 16.40 14.26 29.30
N VAL A 190 16.27 13.06 29.84
CA VAL A 190 17.30 12.01 29.80
C VAL A 190 16.71 10.66 29.42
N ALA A 191 17.41 9.93 28.56
CA ALA A 191 17.11 8.53 28.26
C ALA A 191 17.94 7.64 29.17
N VAL A 192 17.28 6.73 29.88
CA VAL A 192 17.91 5.84 30.87
C VAL A 192 17.79 4.40 30.41
N ASP A 193 18.92 3.72 30.24
CA ASP A 193 19.00 2.27 30.09
C ASP A 193 19.49 1.64 31.41
N LYS A 194 18.53 1.06 32.11
CA LYS A 194 18.85 0.42 33.44
C LYS A 194 19.72 -0.82 33.28
N LYS A 195 19.63 -1.54 32.20
CA LYS A 195 20.41 -2.78 31.97
C LYS A 195 21.88 -2.45 31.71
N LYS A 196 22.13 -1.36 30.97
CA LYS A 196 23.50 -0.90 30.64
C LYS A 196 24.03 0.14 31.56
N SER A 197 23.25 0.59 32.56
CA SER A 197 23.59 1.70 33.47
C SER A 197 24.05 2.98 32.75
N GLN A 198 23.39 3.26 31.60
CA GLN A 198 23.70 4.41 30.76
C GLN A 198 22.61 5.45 30.87
N VAL A 199 23.03 6.72 30.91
CA VAL A 199 22.13 7.88 30.85
C VAL A 199 22.59 8.79 29.72
N LEU A 200 21.67 9.09 28.80
CA LEU A 200 21.90 9.95 27.65
C LEU A 200 21.07 11.22 27.80
N TRP A 201 21.72 12.38 27.73
CA TRP A 201 21.05 13.67 27.73
C TRP A 201 20.44 13.99 26.36
N GLU A 202 19.27 14.65 26.36
CA GLU A 202 18.75 15.23 25.11
C GLU A 202 19.72 16.28 24.55
N THR A 203 19.68 16.49 23.25
CA THR A 203 20.51 17.50 22.56
C THR A 203 19.95 18.91 22.79
N GLY A 204 20.81 19.93 22.65
CA GLY A 204 20.39 21.33 22.76
C GLY A 204 20.56 21.90 24.17
N MET A 205 19.98 23.08 24.39
CA MET A 205 20.05 23.81 25.65
C MET A 205 19.05 23.26 26.66
N ASN A 206 19.19 23.66 27.93
CA ASN A 206 18.18 23.38 28.94
C ASN A 206 16.86 24.06 28.59
N ARG A 207 15.76 23.43 28.93
CA ARG A 207 14.40 23.97 28.74
C ARG A 207 14.00 24.81 29.92
N THR A 208 13.24 25.85 29.68
CA THR A 208 12.70 26.72 30.73
C THR A 208 11.19 26.81 30.61
N ILE A 209 10.51 26.80 31.75
CA ILE A 209 9.06 26.94 31.85
C ILE A 209 8.77 27.96 32.96
N ASP A 210 7.96 28.96 32.65
CA ASP A 210 7.44 29.89 33.63
C ASP A 210 6.01 29.47 34.04
N LEU A 211 5.84 29.09 35.28
CA LEU A 211 4.55 28.66 35.80
C LEU A 211 3.70 29.87 36.16
N PRO A 212 2.39 29.84 35.88
CA PRO A 212 1.46 30.82 36.40
C PRO A 212 1.28 30.70 37.93
N GLU A 213 0.69 31.68 38.54
CA GLU A 213 0.15 31.50 39.89
C GLU A 213 -0.94 30.43 39.85
N MET A 214 -0.89 29.49 40.77
CA MET A 214 -1.81 28.35 40.82
C MET A 214 -2.61 28.34 42.11
N GLU A 215 -3.89 28.03 42.02
CA GLU A 215 -4.76 27.75 43.16
C GLU A 215 -4.88 26.25 43.45
N ALA A 216 -5.42 25.92 44.63
CA ALA A 216 -5.67 24.53 44.98
C ALA A 216 -6.71 23.91 44.05
N GLY A 217 -6.43 22.72 43.51
CA GLY A 217 -7.24 22.03 42.53
C GLY A 217 -6.89 22.32 41.07
N GLU A 218 -5.89 23.16 40.83
CA GLU A 218 -5.43 23.42 39.45
C GLU A 218 -4.35 22.41 39.01
N VAL A 219 -4.48 21.99 37.74
CA VAL A 219 -3.51 21.20 37.00
C VAL A 219 -3.08 21.99 35.77
N VAL A 220 -1.81 22.31 35.69
CA VAL A 220 -1.25 22.97 34.51
C VAL A 220 -0.47 21.95 33.69
N VAL A 221 -0.79 21.80 32.42
CA VAL A 221 -0.19 20.82 31.52
C VAL A 221 0.62 21.53 30.45
N TYR A 222 1.90 21.19 30.36
CA TYR A 222 2.82 21.70 29.35
C TYR A 222 3.18 20.60 28.36
N ASP A 223 2.80 20.76 27.11
CA ASP A 223 3.31 19.98 25.98
C ASP A 223 4.62 20.62 25.51
N LEU A 224 5.74 19.96 25.78
CA LEU A 224 7.08 20.42 25.43
C LEU A 224 7.57 19.90 24.08
N ASP A 225 6.63 19.50 23.21
CA ASP A 225 6.87 19.00 21.86
C ASP A 225 7.74 17.75 21.85
N GLN A 226 8.97 17.80 21.37
CA GLN A 226 9.84 16.63 21.20
C GLN A 226 11.19 16.83 21.89
N ALA A 227 11.67 15.79 22.56
CA ALA A 227 13.04 15.67 23.03
C ALA A 227 13.88 15.00 21.95
N PHE A 228 15.04 15.58 21.63
CA PHE A 228 15.94 15.08 20.61
C PHE A 228 17.16 14.42 21.25
N PHE A 229 17.39 13.18 20.87
CA PHE A 229 18.57 12.41 21.22
C PHE A 229 19.44 12.21 19.98
N ALA A 230 20.59 11.56 20.08
CA ALA A 230 21.44 11.29 18.94
C ALA A 230 20.66 10.54 17.86
N LEU A 231 20.61 11.12 16.66
CA LEU A 231 19.90 10.54 15.53
C LEU A 231 20.62 9.29 15.04
N TYR A 232 19.90 8.18 15.03
CA TYR A 232 20.30 6.98 14.33
C TYR A 232 19.38 6.81 13.13
N ASN A 233 19.94 6.94 11.94
CA ASN A 233 19.26 6.52 10.74
C ASN A 233 19.24 4.99 10.73
N ARG A 234 18.20 4.40 11.32
CA ARG A 234 18.02 2.95 11.37
C ARG A 234 17.86 2.42 9.95
N LYS A 235 18.65 1.42 9.62
CA LYS A 235 18.59 0.72 8.35
C LYS A 235 18.24 -0.74 8.60
N LEU A 236 17.25 -1.26 7.88
CA LEU A 236 16.76 -2.62 8.03
C LEU A 236 16.88 -3.36 6.71
N ALA A 237 17.12 -4.67 6.80
CA ALA A 237 17.11 -5.58 5.66
C ALA A 237 15.91 -6.51 5.75
N GLY A 238 15.45 -6.98 4.60
CA GLY A 238 14.34 -7.91 4.53
C GLY A 238 14.29 -8.76 3.27
N THR A 239 13.32 -9.64 3.24
CA THR A 239 13.02 -10.51 2.11
C THR A 239 11.61 -10.25 1.61
N GLN A 240 11.44 -10.30 0.28
CA GLN A 240 10.15 -10.33 -0.38
C GLN A 240 9.88 -11.75 -0.90
N VAL A 241 8.72 -12.30 -0.56
CA VAL A 241 8.25 -13.58 -1.08
C VAL A 241 6.73 -13.64 -1.02
N PRO A 242 6.04 -14.06 -2.08
CA PRO A 242 4.62 -14.34 -1.99
C PRO A 242 4.35 -15.50 -1.02
N VAL A 243 3.28 -15.42 -0.23
CA VAL A 243 2.91 -16.54 0.65
C VAL A 243 2.67 -17.81 -0.18
N PHE A 244 2.00 -17.69 -1.32
CA PHE A 244 1.70 -18.82 -2.19
C PHE A 244 2.97 -19.54 -2.71
N SER A 245 4.10 -18.85 -2.78
CA SER A 245 5.37 -19.41 -3.27
C SER A 245 6.14 -20.21 -2.23
N LEU A 246 5.78 -20.11 -0.95
CA LEU A 246 6.46 -20.84 0.13
C LEU A 246 6.25 -22.34 0.01
N ARG A 247 7.28 -23.10 0.36
CA ARG A 247 7.29 -24.56 0.36
C ARG A 247 7.85 -25.11 1.66
N SER A 248 7.10 -25.99 2.31
CA SER A 248 7.59 -26.81 3.42
C SER A 248 7.21 -28.26 3.20
N LYS A 249 7.70 -29.16 4.04
CA LYS A 249 7.28 -30.57 4.01
C LYS A 249 5.78 -30.75 4.31
N LYS A 250 5.18 -29.77 4.99
CA LYS A 250 3.76 -29.80 5.39
C LYS A 250 2.83 -29.09 4.39
N SER A 251 3.35 -28.37 3.43
CA SER A 251 2.55 -27.65 2.45
C SER A 251 1.66 -28.59 1.63
N ALA A 252 0.61 -28.05 1.07
CA ALA A 252 -0.32 -28.76 0.17
C ALA A 252 -0.21 -28.24 -1.27
N GLY A 253 1.01 -28.08 -1.77
CA GLY A 253 1.28 -27.59 -3.13
C GLY A 253 1.24 -26.08 -3.27
N VAL A 254 0.98 -25.36 -2.20
CA VAL A 254 0.98 -23.89 -2.11
C VAL A 254 1.38 -23.49 -0.71
N GLY A 255 2.04 -22.33 -0.56
CA GLY A 255 2.37 -21.81 0.76
C GLY A 255 1.12 -21.39 1.54
N ASP A 256 1.17 -21.55 2.85
CA ASP A 256 0.10 -21.24 3.78
C ASP A 256 0.59 -20.42 4.99
N PHE A 257 -0.29 -20.11 5.91
CA PHE A 257 0.06 -19.29 7.08
C PHE A 257 0.92 -20.02 8.12
N GLY A 258 0.93 -21.35 8.10
CA GLY A 258 1.92 -22.13 8.86
C GLY A 258 3.33 -22.00 8.26
N ASP A 259 3.44 -22.06 6.95
CA ASP A 259 4.68 -21.79 6.22
C ASP A 259 5.17 -20.36 6.42
N LEU A 260 4.25 -19.39 6.49
CA LEU A 260 4.58 -18.00 6.79
C LEU A 260 5.26 -17.85 8.15
N LYS A 261 4.80 -18.54 9.19
CA LYS A 261 5.47 -18.52 10.51
C LYS A 261 6.90 -19.06 10.43
N THR A 262 7.10 -20.13 9.70
CA THR A 262 8.43 -20.72 9.49
C THR A 262 9.34 -19.76 8.72
N MET A 263 8.82 -19.08 7.70
CA MET A 263 9.58 -18.07 6.96
C MET A 263 9.96 -16.87 7.84
N ILE A 264 9.06 -16.45 8.73
CA ILE A 264 9.36 -15.41 9.73
C ILE A 264 10.55 -15.81 10.60
N ASP A 265 10.59 -17.05 11.07
CA ASP A 265 11.70 -17.56 11.86
C ASP A 265 13.03 -17.56 11.09
N LEU A 266 13.01 -17.93 9.81
CA LEU A 266 14.19 -17.88 8.93
C LEU A 266 14.70 -16.45 8.74
N VAL A 267 13.81 -15.54 8.43
CA VAL A 267 14.13 -14.12 8.27
C VAL A 267 14.74 -13.56 9.56
N ALA A 268 14.12 -13.82 10.71
CA ALA A 268 14.61 -13.38 12.00
C ALA A 268 16.00 -13.93 12.33
N SER A 269 16.26 -15.20 12.01
CA SER A 269 17.52 -15.90 12.33
C SER A 269 18.74 -15.30 11.61
N THR A 270 18.56 -14.60 10.52
CA THR A 270 19.63 -13.94 9.75
C THR A 270 19.83 -12.48 10.11
N GLY A 271 19.08 -11.94 11.07
CA GLY A 271 19.13 -10.53 11.44
C GLY A 271 18.26 -9.62 10.54
N GLN A 272 17.50 -10.19 9.61
CA GLN A 272 16.52 -9.46 8.83
C GLN A 272 15.36 -9.01 9.75
N LYS A 273 14.76 -7.89 9.41
CA LYS A 273 13.69 -7.26 10.20
C LYS A 273 12.40 -7.03 9.42
N VAL A 274 12.36 -7.35 8.15
CA VAL A 274 11.19 -7.14 7.29
C VAL A 274 10.93 -8.38 6.44
N LEU A 275 9.68 -8.80 6.38
CA LEU A 275 9.17 -9.79 5.44
C LEU A 275 8.02 -9.16 4.65
N GLN A 276 8.25 -8.95 3.36
CA GLN A 276 7.26 -8.35 2.46
C GLN A 276 6.53 -9.44 1.68
N LEU A 277 5.20 -9.35 1.66
CA LEU A 277 4.32 -10.30 0.99
C LEU A 277 3.66 -9.63 -0.22
N LEU A 278 3.10 -10.43 -1.12
CA LEU A 278 2.12 -9.98 -2.11
C LEU A 278 0.72 -10.00 -1.49
N PRO A 279 -0.32 -9.44 -2.19
CA PRO A 279 -1.68 -9.40 -1.65
C PRO A 279 -2.20 -10.79 -1.27
N ILE A 280 -2.92 -10.86 -0.17
CA ILE A 280 -3.47 -12.12 0.39
C ILE A 280 -4.99 -12.22 0.26
N ASN A 281 -5.64 -11.22 -0.32
CA ASN A 281 -7.09 -11.20 -0.46
C ASN A 281 -7.62 -12.27 -1.40
N ASP A 282 -8.89 -12.63 -1.24
CA ASP A 282 -9.57 -13.61 -2.07
C ASP A 282 -9.76 -13.08 -3.50
N THR A 283 -9.35 -13.89 -4.48
CA THR A 283 -9.38 -13.59 -5.91
C THR A 283 -10.28 -14.55 -6.69
N THR A 284 -11.13 -15.31 -6.02
CA THR A 284 -11.91 -16.40 -6.61
C THR A 284 -13.08 -15.87 -7.45
N ILE A 285 -12.90 -15.83 -8.77
CA ILE A 285 -13.90 -15.40 -9.77
C ILE A 285 -14.45 -16.59 -10.53
N THR A 286 -13.58 -17.40 -11.13
CA THR A 286 -13.92 -18.46 -12.10
C THR A 286 -13.66 -19.85 -11.57
N HIS A 287 -12.99 -20.01 -10.45
CA HIS A 287 -12.43 -21.28 -9.95
C HIS A 287 -11.41 -21.92 -10.92
N THR A 288 -10.81 -21.11 -11.79
CA THR A 288 -9.77 -21.54 -12.72
C THR A 288 -8.43 -20.90 -12.39
N TRP A 289 -7.36 -21.31 -13.08
CA TRP A 289 -6.03 -20.75 -12.92
C TRP A 289 -5.95 -19.24 -13.16
N THR A 290 -6.93 -18.66 -13.87
CA THR A 290 -6.99 -17.20 -14.10
C THR A 290 -7.20 -16.42 -12.80
N ASP A 291 -7.73 -17.07 -11.77
CA ASP A 291 -7.89 -16.51 -10.44
C ASP A 291 -6.56 -16.41 -9.65
N SER A 292 -5.47 -16.90 -10.20
CA SER A 292 -4.14 -16.88 -9.59
C SER A 292 -3.55 -15.48 -9.46
N TYR A 293 -4.12 -14.48 -10.11
CA TYR A 293 -3.68 -13.09 -10.10
C TYR A 293 -3.99 -12.42 -8.76
N PRO A 294 -2.98 -12.15 -7.89
CA PRO A 294 -3.23 -11.73 -6.52
C PRO A 294 -3.77 -10.29 -6.41
N TYR A 295 -3.64 -9.47 -7.44
CA TYR A 295 -4.10 -8.08 -7.45
C TYR A 295 -5.56 -7.92 -7.88
N SER A 296 -6.22 -9.00 -8.32
CA SER A 296 -7.61 -8.99 -8.79
C SER A 296 -8.56 -9.57 -7.75
N CYS A 297 -8.69 -8.92 -6.60
CA CYS A 297 -9.49 -9.42 -5.49
C CYS A 297 -11.00 -9.25 -5.73
N ILE A 298 -11.77 -10.16 -5.15
CA ILE A 298 -13.24 -10.07 -5.06
C ILE A 298 -13.69 -9.34 -3.80
N SER A 299 -12.81 -9.18 -2.83
CA SER A 299 -13.06 -8.45 -1.59
C SER A 299 -11.74 -7.87 -1.07
N VAL A 300 -11.76 -6.60 -0.66
CA VAL A 300 -10.61 -5.96 -0.03
C VAL A 300 -10.45 -6.36 1.46
N PHE A 301 -11.36 -7.17 1.98
CA PHE A 301 -11.38 -7.64 3.36
C PHE A 301 -11.09 -9.13 3.49
N ALA A 302 -11.74 -9.96 2.67
CA ALA A 302 -11.63 -11.42 2.76
C ALA A 302 -10.24 -11.92 2.33
N ILE A 303 -9.77 -12.94 3.04
CA ILE A 303 -8.50 -13.61 2.76
C ILE A 303 -8.75 -14.82 1.86
N HIS A 304 -7.81 -15.08 0.95
CA HIS A 304 -7.91 -16.22 0.03
C HIS A 304 -7.86 -17.56 0.78
N PRO A 305 -8.82 -18.47 0.56
CA PRO A 305 -8.89 -19.75 1.26
C PRO A 305 -7.68 -20.67 1.07
N MET A 306 -6.92 -20.50 -0.02
CA MET A 306 -5.72 -21.32 -0.25
C MET A 306 -4.63 -21.15 0.80
N TYR A 307 -4.68 -20.08 1.62
CA TYR A 307 -3.67 -19.81 2.65
C TYR A 307 -3.94 -20.52 3.98
N VAL A 308 -5.05 -21.25 4.10
CA VAL A 308 -5.31 -22.00 5.32
C VAL A 308 -4.23 -23.07 5.54
N ASP A 309 -3.64 -23.06 6.74
CA ASP A 309 -2.82 -24.16 7.23
C ASP A 309 -3.73 -25.28 7.72
N LEU A 310 -3.81 -26.36 6.97
CA LEU A 310 -4.68 -27.51 7.27
C LEU A 310 -4.19 -28.29 8.51
N HIS A 311 -2.89 -28.27 8.79
CA HIS A 311 -2.32 -28.94 9.96
C HIS A 311 -2.66 -28.25 11.28
N ALA A 312 -3.04 -27.00 11.27
CA ALA A 312 -3.50 -26.27 12.45
C ALA A 312 -4.99 -26.49 12.76
N LEU A 313 -5.69 -27.25 11.92
CA LEU A 313 -7.09 -27.62 12.11
C LEU A 313 -7.20 -28.96 12.85
N PRO A 314 -8.35 -29.27 13.47
CA PRO A 314 -8.62 -30.59 13.97
C PRO A 314 -8.45 -31.68 12.90
N GLU A 315 -7.94 -32.85 13.25
CA GLU A 315 -7.82 -33.97 12.33
C GLU A 315 -9.18 -34.48 11.86
N LEU A 316 -9.24 -34.94 10.61
CA LEU A 316 -10.42 -35.66 10.10
C LEU A 316 -10.61 -36.97 10.93
N LYS A 317 -11.80 -37.18 11.45
CA LYS A 317 -12.13 -38.36 12.26
C LYS A 317 -12.16 -39.63 11.44
N ASP A 318 -12.62 -39.58 10.18
CA ASP A 318 -12.60 -40.71 9.27
C ASP A 318 -11.16 -41.00 8.82
N ALA A 319 -10.63 -42.12 9.24
CA ALA A 319 -9.27 -42.56 8.94
C ALA A 319 -9.01 -42.73 7.44
N LYS A 320 -10.02 -43.17 6.66
CA LYS A 320 -9.91 -43.33 5.20
C LYS A 320 -9.84 -41.98 4.50
N ALA A 321 -10.69 -41.03 4.90
CA ALA A 321 -10.69 -39.67 4.39
C ALA A 321 -9.37 -38.96 4.74
N ARG A 322 -8.88 -39.13 5.98
CA ARG A 322 -7.59 -38.57 6.41
C ARG A 322 -6.42 -39.10 5.59
N ALA A 323 -6.36 -40.39 5.35
CA ALA A 323 -5.30 -41.03 4.55
C ALA A 323 -5.35 -40.57 3.09
N ALA A 324 -6.53 -40.44 2.50
CA ALA A 324 -6.72 -39.91 1.14
C ALA A 324 -6.29 -38.48 1.03
N ALA A 325 -6.62 -37.64 2.02
CA ALA A 325 -6.22 -36.23 2.08
C ALA A 325 -4.70 -36.09 2.15
N GLU A 326 -4.03 -36.88 3.01
CA GLU A 326 -2.58 -36.83 3.13
C GLU A 326 -1.88 -37.25 1.83
N LYS A 327 -2.35 -38.31 1.18
CA LYS A 327 -1.83 -38.72 -0.14
C LYS A 327 -1.96 -37.66 -1.19
N LYS A 328 -3.11 -36.96 -1.25
CA LYS A 328 -3.35 -35.87 -2.20
C LYS A 328 -2.46 -34.67 -1.87
N ARG A 329 -2.33 -34.34 -0.59
CA ARG A 329 -1.43 -33.26 -0.11
C ARG A 329 0.01 -33.50 -0.58
N GLU A 330 0.55 -34.71 -0.33
CA GLU A 330 1.92 -35.09 -0.76
C GLU A 330 2.08 -35.00 -2.28
N GLN A 331 1.09 -35.45 -3.03
CA GLN A 331 1.08 -35.38 -4.50
C GLN A 331 1.18 -33.92 -4.97
N LEU A 332 0.33 -33.03 -4.44
CA LEU A 332 0.35 -31.62 -4.79
C LEU A 332 1.65 -30.94 -4.35
N ASN A 333 2.16 -31.31 -3.19
CA ASN A 333 3.40 -30.75 -2.66
C ASN A 333 4.65 -31.14 -3.46
N SER A 334 4.59 -32.23 -4.21
CA SER A 334 5.68 -32.69 -5.08
C SER A 334 5.82 -31.87 -6.37
N LEU A 335 4.80 -31.09 -6.73
CA LEU A 335 4.81 -30.30 -7.97
C LEU A 335 5.82 -29.16 -7.89
N SER A 336 6.53 -28.91 -8.98
CA SER A 336 7.51 -27.83 -9.11
C SER A 336 6.89 -26.44 -9.14
N GLN A 337 5.68 -26.33 -9.63
CA GLN A 337 4.86 -25.13 -9.72
C GLN A 337 3.50 -25.36 -9.07
N ILE A 338 2.78 -24.29 -8.80
CA ILE A 338 1.44 -24.37 -8.21
C ILE A 338 0.45 -24.83 -9.30
N ASP A 339 -0.27 -25.91 -9.04
CA ASP A 339 -1.49 -26.22 -9.76
C ASP A 339 -2.66 -25.57 -9.03
N TYR A 340 -2.98 -24.35 -9.41
CA TYR A 340 -3.93 -23.50 -8.70
C TYR A 340 -5.31 -24.16 -8.54
N GLU A 341 -5.82 -24.79 -9.60
CA GLU A 341 -7.13 -25.42 -9.58
C GLU A 341 -7.17 -26.62 -8.63
N GLN A 342 -6.21 -27.53 -8.74
CA GLN A 342 -6.16 -28.71 -7.88
C GLN A 342 -5.91 -28.35 -6.39
N VAL A 343 -5.06 -27.37 -6.12
CA VAL A 343 -4.79 -26.92 -4.76
C VAL A 343 -6.05 -26.33 -4.12
N ASN A 344 -6.75 -25.46 -4.82
CA ASN A 344 -7.96 -24.84 -4.31
C ASN A 344 -9.10 -25.86 -4.14
N ASP A 345 -9.31 -26.76 -5.07
CA ASP A 345 -10.29 -27.83 -4.94
C ASP A 345 -9.99 -28.71 -3.73
N PHE A 346 -8.74 -29.10 -3.55
CA PHE A 346 -8.32 -29.89 -2.40
C PHE A 346 -8.58 -29.18 -1.07
N LYS A 347 -8.16 -27.92 -0.94
CA LYS A 347 -8.33 -27.15 0.30
C LYS A 347 -9.77 -26.86 0.62
N ILE A 348 -10.57 -26.47 -0.37
CA ILE A 348 -12.00 -26.21 -0.16
C ILE A 348 -12.74 -27.48 0.26
N ASN A 349 -12.46 -28.63 -0.39
CA ASN A 349 -13.07 -29.90 -0.02
C ASN A 349 -12.65 -30.34 1.41
N TYR A 350 -11.40 -30.14 1.77
CA TYR A 350 -10.93 -30.44 3.14
C TYR A 350 -11.61 -29.53 4.18
N LEU A 351 -11.69 -28.23 3.91
CA LEU A 351 -12.38 -27.28 4.79
C LEU A 351 -13.86 -27.58 4.92
N HIS A 352 -14.51 -28.05 3.87
CA HIS A 352 -15.91 -28.49 3.91
C HIS A 352 -16.08 -29.68 4.86
N GLN A 353 -15.20 -30.67 4.79
CA GLN A 353 -15.23 -31.84 5.69
C GLN A 353 -15.01 -31.43 7.16
N ILE A 354 -14.07 -30.53 7.42
CA ILE A 354 -13.85 -29.99 8.77
C ILE A 354 -15.07 -29.19 9.24
N PHE A 355 -15.69 -28.41 8.38
CA PHE A 355 -16.90 -27.67 8.71
C PHE A 355 -18.07 -28.59 9.09
N GLU A 356 -18.31 -29.68 8.34
CA GLU A 356 -19.31 -30.68 8.69
C GLU A 356 -19.01 -31.36 10.01
N GLN A 357 -17.74 -31.63 10.30
CA GLN A 357 -17.31 -32.32 11.51
C GLN A 357 -17.30 -31.43 12.76
N GLU A 358 -16.75 -30.22 12.68
CA GLU A 358 -16.42 -29.34 13.82
C GLU A 358 -17.10 -27.96 13.74
N GLY A 359 -17.74 -27.62 12.63
CA GLY A 359 -18.23 -26.25 12.36
C GLY A 359 -19.14 -25.73 13.45
N LYS A 360 -20.16 -26.48 13.87
CA LYS A 360 -21.11 -26.10 14.93
C LYS A 360 -20.43 -25.82 16.25
N LYS A 361 -19.45 -26.65 16.61
CA LYS A 361 -18.68 -26.49 17.85
C LYS A 361 -17.82 -25.23 17.82
N ILE A 362 -17.11 -25.00 16.75
CA ILE A 362 -16.23 -23.82 16.58
C ILE A 362 -17.05 -22.54 16.54
N MET A 363 -18.15 -22.52 15.78
CA MET A 363 -19.02 -21.35 15.66
C MET A 363 -19.83 -21.04 16.92
N SER A 364 -19.94 -21.96 17.85
CA SER A 364 -20.57 -21.71 19.17
C SER A 364 -19.63 -21.00 20.15
N GLY A 365 -18.34 -20.91 19.84
CA GLY A 365 -17.33 -20.29 20.69
C GLY A 365 -17.47 -18.76 20.78
N ALA A 366 -16.99 -18.21 21.89
CA ALA A 366 -17.05 -16.76 22.15
C ALA A 366 -16.20 -15.95 21.15
N ASP A 367 -15.06 -16.48 20.73
CA ASP A 367 -14.15 -15.87 19.76
C ASP A 367 -14.76 -15.78 18.35
N PHE A 368 -15.51 -16.81 17.93
CA PHE A 368 -16.24 -16.76 16.66
C PHE A 368 -17.36 -15.72 16.71
N LYS A 369 -18.12 -15.66 17.81
CA LYS A 369 -19.18 -14.66 17.99
C LYS A 369 -18.63 -13.23 17.97
N ALA A 370 -17.49 -13.01 18.62
CA ALA A 370 -16.79 -11.72 18.58
C ALA A 370 -16.33 -11.37 17.16
N PHE A 371 -15.79 -12.33 16.43
CA PHE A 371 -15.38 -12.16 15.03
C PHE A 371 -16.56 -11.75 14.13
N ILE A 372 -17.70 -12.44 14.24
CA ILE A 372 -18.91 -12.08 13.47
C ILE A 372 -19.36 -10.67 13.81
N LEU A 373 -19.42 -10.32 15.10
CA LEU A 373 -19.85 -8.98 15.53
C LEU A 373 -18.94 -7.89 14.94
N GLU A 374 -17.65 -8.12 14.91
CA GLU A 374 -16.66 -7.18 14.39
C GLU A 374 -16.71 -7.06 12.87
N THR A 375 -16.95 -8.17 12.16
CA THR A 375 -16.73 -8.26 10.69
C THR A 375 -18.02 -8.34 9.88
N GLN A 376 -19.18 -8.42 10.49
CA GLN A 376 -20.45 -8.66 9.80
C GLN A 376 -20.75 -7.70 8.64
N GLN A 377 -20.27 -6.48 8.71
CA GLN A 377 -20.51 -5.46 7.68
C GLN A 377 -19.94 -5.87 6.31
N TRP A 378 -18.80 -6.54 6.29
CA TRP A 378 -18.20 -7.02 5.05
C TRP A 378 -18.34 -8.55 4.89
N LEU A 379 -18.28 -9.30 5.99
CA LEU A 379 -18.27 -10.77 5.95
C LEU A 379 -19.60 -11.35 5.48
N VAL A 380 -20.72 -10.79 5.94
CA VAL A 380 -22.05 -11.26 5.52
C VAL A 380 -22.26 -11.05 4.01
N PRO A 381 -22.08 -9.84 3.46
CA PRO A 381 -22.18 -9.67 2.01
C PRO A 381 -21.17 -10.51 1.21
N TYR A 382 -19.94 -10.65 1.69
CA TYR A 382 -18.93 -11.49 1.05
C TYR A 382 -19.39 -12.95 0.94
N ALA A 383 -19.93 -13.50 2.02
CA ALA A 383 -20.42 -14.88 2.04
C ALA A 383 -21.63 -15.05 1.12
N GLN A 384 -22.56 -14.11 1.12
CA GLN A 384 -23.70 -14.07 0.20
C GLN A 384 -23.26 -13.97 -1.26
N TYR A 385 -22.36 -13.07 -1.58
CA TYR A 385 -21.77 -12.95 -2.90
C TYR A 385 -21.13 -14.26 -3.37
N SER A 386 -20.32 -14.86 -2.53
CA SER A 386 -19.59 -16.10 -2.85
C SER A 386 -20.55 -17.26 -3.11
N TYR A 387 -21.60 -17.38 -2.30
CA TYR A 387 -22.67 -18.35 -2.51
C TYR A 387 -23.40 -18.11 -3.83
N LEU A 388 -23.79 -16.87 -4.12
CA LEU A 388 -24.52 -16.51 -5.36
C LEU A 388 -23.65 -16.71 -6.60
N ARG A 389 -22.36 -16.37 -6.54
CA ARG A 389 -21.39 -16.68 -7.59
C ARG A 389 -21.38 -18.17 -7.91
N ASP A 390 -21.24 -19.00 -6.90
CA ASP A 390 -21.14 -20.45 -7.06
C ASP A 390 -22.47 -21.05 -7.54
N LYS A 391 -23.59 -20.60 -7.00
CA LYS A 391 -24.94 -21.01 -7.40
C LYS A 391 -25.21 -20.69 -8.87
N ASN A 392 -24.85 -19.50 -9.33
CA ASN A 392 -25.11 -19.03 -10.68
C ASN A 392 -24.01 -19.40 -11.68
N GLY A 393 -22.90 -19.97 -11.24
CA GLY A 393 -21.76 -20.35 -12.08
C GLY A 393 -21.03 -19.18 -12.72
N THR A 394 -21.23 -17.96 -12.23
CA THR A 394 -20.57 -16.74 -12.69
C THR A 394 -20.48 -15.70 -11.58
N ALA A 395 -19.37 -14.99 -11.54
CA ALA A 395 -19.17 -13.82 -10.67
C ALA A 395 -19.78 -12.53 -11.26
N ASP A 396 -20.14 -12.53 -12.53
CA ASP A 396 -20.82 -11.41 -13.15
C ASP A 396 -22.24 -11.30 -12.59
N PHE A 397 -22.39 -10.55 -11.54
CA PHE A 397 -23.64 -10.35 -10.82
C PHE A 397 -24.72 -9.68 -11.70
N THR A 398 -24.34 -9.00 -12.79
CA THR A 398 -25.29 -8.41 -13.73
C THR A 398 -26.10 -9.47 -14.49
N GLN A 399 -25.56 -10.70 -14.56
CA GLN A 399 -26.20 -11.86 -15.21
C GLN A 399 -26.98 -12.74 -14.23
N TRP A 400 -26.93 -12.47 -12.94
CA TRP A 400 -27.68 -13.26 -11.96
C TRP A 400 -29.20 -13.00 -12.12
N PRO A 401 -30.03 -14.04 -12.13
CA PRO A 401 -31.46 -13.88 -12.27
C PRO A 401 -32.10 -13.16 -11.06
N ASP A 402 -31.53 -13.40 -9.87
CA ASP A 402 -31.94 -12.76 -8.61
C ASP A 402 -30.71 -12.14 -7.93
N HIS A 403 -30.92 -11.12 -7.13
CA HIS A 403 -29.86 -10.45 -6.33
C HIS A 403 -28.75 -9.78 -7.17
N ASN A 404 -29.05 -9.41 -8.40
CA ASN A 404 -28.09 -8.71 -9.28
C ASN A 404 -27.75 -7.27 -8.79
N VAL A 405 -28.57 -6.74 -7.91
CA VAL A 405 -28.30 -5.50 -7.16
C VAL A 405 -28.30 -5.82 -5.68
N TRP A 406 -27.32 -5.26 -4.96
CA TRP A 406 -27.27 -5.46 -3.51
C TRP A 406 -28.43 -4.72 -2.83
N ASP A 407 -29.32 -5.48 -2.21
CA ASP A 407 -30.40 -4.98 -1.36
C ASP A 407 -30.48 -5.85 -0.10
N GLU A 408 -30.28 -5.22 1.04
CA GLU A 408 -30.31 -5.91 2.33
C GLU A 408 -31.69 -6.51 2.66
N ALA A 409 -32.78 -5.91 2.16
CA ALA A 409 -34.13 -6.41 2.38
C ALA A 409 -34.43 -7.69 1.56
N GLU A 410 -33.89 -7.82 0.35
CA GLU A 410 -34.09 -8.95 -0.54
C GLU A 410 -33.33 -10.22 -0.14
N ARG A 411 -32.34 -10.09 0.78
CA ARG A 411 -31.48 -11.20 1.17
C ARG A 411 -31.83 -11.87 2.46
N LYS A 412 -33.03 -11.65 2.98
CA LYS A 412 -33.52 -12.28 4.21
C LYS A 412 -33.45 -13.81 4.13
N ASP A 413 -33.71 -14.39 2.96
CA ASP A 413 -33.66 -15.84 2.77
C ASP A 413 -32.24 -16.39 2.93
N LEU A 414 -31.22 -15.64 2.50
CA LEU A 414 -29.79 -16.02 2.65
C LEU A 414 -29.29 -15.90 4.09
N THR A 415 -29.99 -15.14 4.93
CA THR A 415 -29.66 -14.98 6.36
C THR A 415 -30.58 -15.79 7.28
N ASN A 416 -31.56 -16.51 6.73
CA ASN A 416 -32.45 -17.36 7.51
C ASN A 416 -31.78 -18.72 7.83
N PRO A 417 -31.48 -19.02 9.12
CA PRO A 417 -30.78 -20.25 9.51
C PRO A 417 -31.49 -21.57 9.13
N GLU A 418 -32.76 -21.51 8.80
CA GLU A 418 -33.55 -22.69 8.46
C GLU A 418 -33.43 -23.09 6.97
N THR A 419 -32.77 -22.28 6.15
CA THR A 419 -32.65 -22.53 4.71
C THR A 419 -31.35 -23.27 4.37
N GLU A 420 -31.39 -24.07 3.31
CA GLU A 420 -30.19 -24.71 2.73
C GLU A 420 -29.16 -23.65 2.27
N ALA A 421 -29.62 -22.53 1.74
CA ALA A 421 -28.77 -21.42 1.33
C ALA A 421 -27.90 -20.89 2.49
N TYR A 422 -28.50 -20.76 3.67
CA TYR A 422 -27.78 -20.27 4.85
C TYR A 422 -26.63 -21.21 5.26
N GLN A 423 -26.82 -22.52 5.17
CA GLN A 423 -25.77 -23.49 5.51
C GLN A 423 -24.53 -23.34 4.59
N ASN A 424 -24.76 -23.04 3.30
CA ASN A 424 -23.68 -22.75 2.37
C ASN A 424 -23.01 -21.40 2.65
N VAL A 425 -23.75 -20.40 3.08
CA VAL A 425 -23.24 -19.09 3.49
C VAL A 425 -22.38 -19.21 4.76
N GLU A 426 -22.82 -19.99 5.75
CA GLU A 426 -22.08 -20.24 6.99
C GLU A 426 -20.68 -20.82 6.77
N LEU A 427 -20.50 -21.64 5.74
CA LEU A 427 -19.18 -22.19 5.41
C LEU A 427 -18.16 -21.05 5.15
N PHE A 428 -18.55 -19.99 4.45
CA PHE A 428 -17.69 -18.85 4.20
C PHE A 428 -17.35 -18.08 5.48
N TYR A 429 -18.28 -17.96 6.42
CA TYR A 429 -18.00 -17.38 7.75
C TYR A 429 -16.94 -18.20 8.49
N PHE A 430 -17.11 -19.50 8.51
CA PHE A 430 -16.21 -20.44 9.15
C PHE A 430 -14.79 -20.35 8.57
N VAL A 431 -14.67 -20.37 7.24
CA VAL A 431 -13.38 -20.30 6.55
C VAL A 431 -12.67 -18.99 6.83
N GLN A 432 -13.39 -17.86 6.75
CA GLN A 432 -12.79 -16.54 7.02
C GLN A 432 -12.41 -16.37 8.50
N PHE A 433 -13.15 -16.95 9.41
CA PHE A 433 -12.77 -17.00 10.83
C PHE A 433 -11.43 -17.70 11.04
N ILE A 434 -11.24 -18.87 10.44
CA ILE A 434 -9.99 -19.62 10.53
C ILE A 434 -8.82 -18.83 9.91
N LEU A 435 -9.03 -18.26 8.73
CA LEU A 435 -8.02 -17.44 8.04
C LEU A 435 -7.60 -16.22 8.85
N ASN A 436 -8.57 -15.51 9.40
CA ASN A 436 -8.31 -14.37 10.27
C ASN A 436 -7.48 -14.75 11.49
N LYS A 437 -7.84 -15.84 12.15
CA LYS A 437 -7.12 -16.35 13.32
C LYS A 437 -5.69 -16.75 12.97
N GLN A 438 -5.50 -17.51 11.92
CA GLN A 438 -4.17 -17.98 11.51
C GLN A 438 -3.28 -16.81 11.04
N MET A 439 -3.82 -15.84 10.31
CA MET A 439 -3.04 -14.67 9.88
C MET A 439 -2.69 -13.76 11.05
N GLN A 440 -3.61 -13.55 12.00
CA GLN A 440 -3.32 -12.81 13.23
C GLN A 440 -2.24 -13.48 14.07
N GLU A 441 -2.28 -14.82 14.20
CA GLU A 441 -1.24 -15.59 14.90
C GLU A 441 0.12 -15.43 14.21
N ALA A 442 0.18 -15.42 12.89
CA ALA A 442 1.41 -15.18 12.14
C ALA A 442 1.93 -13.74 12.36
N HIS A 443 1.05 -12.76 12.40
CA HIS A 443 1.39 -11.38 12.69
C HIS A 443 1.96 -11.19 14.10
N GLU A 444 1.32 -11.76 15.11
CA GLU A 444 1.82 -11.74 16.49
C GLU A 444 3.18 -12.47 16.61
N HIS A 445 3.35 -13.57 15.91
CA HIS A 445 4.62 -14.30 15.85
C HIS A 445 5.74 -13.40 15.26
N ALA A 446 5.45 -12.68 14.19
CA ALA A 446 6.40 -11.75 13.59
C ALA A 446 6.80 -10.63 14.56
N LYS A 447 5.82 -10.01 15.24
CA LYS A 447 6.09 -8.99 16.27
C LYS A 447 7.00 -9.52 17.37
N ALA A 448 6.70 -10.71 17.89
CA ALA A 448 7.49 -11.36 18.94
C ALA A 448 8.94 -11.62 18.50
N LYS A 449 9.15 -11.88 17.20
CA LYS A 449 10.49 -12.10 16.61
C LYS A 449 11.18 -10.80 16.18
N GLY A 450 10.55 -9.65 16.36
CA GLY A 450 11.07 -8.37 15.88
C GLY A 450 11.08 -8.24 14.35
N VAL A 451 10.14 -8.89 13.66
CA VAL A 451 10.00 -8.87 12.21
C VAL A 451 8.75 -8.07 11.83
N ILE A 452 8.92 -7.11 10.95
CA ILE A 452 7.83 -6.32 10.37
C ILE A 452 7.23 -7.11 9.21
N LEU A 453 5.94 -7.48 9.32
CA LEU A 453 5.20 -7.97 8.16
C LEU A 453 4.74 -6.77 7.33
N LYS A 454 5.20 -6.72 6.09
CA LYS A 454 4.82 -5.69 5.12
C LYS A 454 3.87 -6.28 4.10
N GLY A 455 2.63 -5.80 4.13
CA GLY A 455 1.59 -6.19 3.18
C GLY A 455 1.67 -5.42 1.87
N ASP A 456 0.84 -5.81 0.93
CA ASP A 456 0.69 -5.17 -0.37
C ASP A 456 -0.80 -4.87 -0.60
N ILE A 457 -1.11 -3.62 -0.89
CA ILE A 457 -2.49 -3.15 -1.06
C ILE A 457 -2.71 -2.81 -2.53
N PRO A 458 -3.41 -3.66 -3.30
CA PRO A 458 -3.69 -3.43 -4.71
C PRO A 458 -4.42 -2.12 -4.95
N ILE A 459 -4.14 -1.45 -6.07
CA ILE A 459 -4.87 -0.23 -6.45
C ILE A 459 -6.33 -0.52 -6.83
N GLY A 460 -6.59 -1.65 -7.45
CA GLY A 460 -7.91 -2.00 -7.97
C GLY A 460 -8.59 -3.17 -7.27
N VAL A 461 -9.82 -3.42 -7.70
CA VAL A 461 -10.60 -4.62 -7.37
C VAL A 461 -11.13 -5.22 -8.67
N HIS A 462 -11.47 -6.50 -8.65
CA HIS A 462 -12.09 -7.11 -9.83
C HIS A 462 -13.39 -6.40 -10.20
N ARG A 463 -13.65 -6.25 -11.49
CA ARG A 463 -14.85 -5.58 -12.04
C ARG A 463 -16.17 -6.15 -11.50
N HIS A 464 -16.21 -7.45 -11.26
CA HIS A 464 -17.35 -8.17 -10.70
C HIS A 464 -17.10 -8.60 -9.25
N SER A 465 -16.37 -7.81 -8.50
CA SER A 465 -16.09 -8.06 -7.08
C SER A 465 -17.32 -7.85 -6.20
N CYS A 466 -17.25 -8.41 -5.00
CA CYS A 466 -18.21 -8.12 -3.93
C CYS A 466 -18.25 -6.63 -3.58
N ASP A 467 -17.09 -5.96 -3.58
CA ASP A 467 -17.00 -4.52 -3.30
C ASP A 467 -17.82 -3.69 -4.29
N VAL A 468 -17.73 -4.00 -5.58
CA VAL A 468 -18.52 -3.33 -6.63
C VAL A 468 -20.01 -3.67 -6.49
N TRP A 469 -20.33 -4.92 -6.21
CA TRP A 469 -21.72 -5.37 -6.01
C TRP A 469 -22.41 -4.65 -4.85
N MET A 470 -21.69 -4.46 -3.74
CA MET A 470 -22.21 -3.80 -2.53
C MET A 470 -22.33 -2.28 -2.65
N GLU A 471 -21.29 -1.65 -3.18
CA GLU A 471 -21.11 -0.19 -3.17
C GLU A 471 -20.75 0.34 -4.58
N PRO A 472 -21.64 0.11 -5.57
CA PRO A 472 -21.34 0.45 -6.98
C PRO A 472 -21.10 1.94 -7.21
N LYS A 473 -21.60 2.80 -6.34
CA LYS A 473 -21.44 4.26 -6.42
C LYS A 473 -19.96 4.71 -6.43
N TYR A 474 -19.07 3.92 -5.83
CA TYR A 474 -17.65 4.24 -5.73
C TYR A 474 -16.83 3.85 -6.95
N PHE A 475 -17.44 3.19 -7.93
CA PHE A 475 -16.73 2.62 -9.07
C PHE A 475 -17.30 3.09 -10.40
N ASN A 476 -16.41 3.42 -11.35
CA ASN A 476 -16.77 3.73 -12.74
C ASN A 476 -16.64 2.47 -13.59
N MET A 477 -17.78 1.88 -13.93
CA MET A 477 -17.82 0.63 -14.72
C MET A 477 -17.58 0.86 -16.22
N ASN A 478 -17.61 2.09 -16.68
CA ASN A 478 -17.34 2.47 -18.08
C ASN A 478 -15.86 2.72 -18.38
N GLY A 479 -14.99 2.57 -17.40
CA GLY A 479 -13.54 2.72 -17.53
C GLY A 479 -12.80 1.47 -17.08
N GLN A 480 -11.58 1.33 -17.57
CA GLN A 480 -10.63 0.30 -17.16
C GLN A 480 -9.36 0.98 -16.68
N ALA A 481 -8.92 0.64 -15.46
CA ALA A 481 -7.64 1.11 -14.95
C ALA A 481 -6.48 0.40 -15.64
N GLY A 482 -5.40 1.11 -15.85
CA GLY A 482 -4.19 0.56 -16.44
C GLY A 482 -3.00 1.51 -16.30
N ALA A 483 -1.99 1.30 -17.10
CA ALA A 483 -0.81 2.13 -17.20
C ALA A 483 -0.55 2.54 -18.66
N PRO A 484 -0.05 3.77 -18.90
CA PRO A 484 0.34 4.17 -20.25
C PRO A 484 1.54 3.35 -20.74
N PRO A 485 1.85 3.37 -22.04
CA PRO A 485 3.03 2.69 -22.59
C PRO A 485 4.31 3.06 -21.84
N ASP A 486 5.10 2.04 -21.54
CA ASP A 486 6.37 2.15 -20.82
C ASP A 486 7.34 1.04 -21.26
N ASP A 487 8.45 0.88 -20.50
CA ASP A 487 9.45 -0.16 -20.77
C ASP A 487 8.91 -1.59 -20.56
N PHE A 488 7.81 -1.75 -19.82
CA PHE A 488 7.19 -3.06 -19.59
C PHE A 488 6.22 -3.44 -20.71
N SER A 489 5.57 -2.49 -21.36
CA SER A 489 4.61 -2.72 -22.41
C SER A 489 4.47 -1.53 -23.39
N VAL A 490 4.77 -1.76 -24.66
CA VAL A 490 4.65 -0.74 -25.72
C VAL A 490 3.21 -0.34 -26.01
N ASN A 491 2.23 -1.19 -25.71
CA ASN A 491 0.80 -0.94 -25.88
C ASN A 491 0.11 -0.46 -24.61
N GLY A 492 0.87 -0.18 -23.57
CA GLY A 492 0.34 0.06 -22.24
C GLY A 492 -0.15 -1.21 -21.58
N GLN A 493 -0.55 -1.09 -20.33
CA GLN A 493 -1.15 -2.18 -19.57
C GLN A 493 -2.63 -1.88 -19.35
N ASN A 494 -3.47 -2.85 -19.58
CA ASN A 494 -4.90 -2.80 -19.24
C ASN A 494 -5.17 -3.82 -18.14
N TRP A 495 -5.36 -3.33 -16.92
CA TRP A 495 -5.62 -4.20 -15.76
C TRP A 495 -7.08 -4.64 -15.66
N GLY A 496 -7.97 -3.99 -16.39
CA GLY A 496 -9.39 -4.34 -16.44
C GLY A 496 -10.21 -3.92 -15.24
N PHE A 497 -9.61 -3.35 -14.19
CA PHE A 497 -10.31 -2.91 -12.99
C PHE A 497 -11.20 -1.70 -13.30
N PRO A 498 -12.38 -1.56 -12.64
CA PRO A 498 -13.10 -0.30 -12.69
C PRO A 498 -12.25 0.81 -12.07
N THR A 499 -12.40 2.03 -12.53
CA THR A 499 -11.78 3.18 -11.90
C THR A 499 -12.64 3.68 -10.74
N TYR A 500 -12.03 4.44 -9.81
CA TYR A 500 -12.76 4.96 -8.67
C TYR A 500 -13.52 6.25 -9.01
N ASN A 501 -14.74 6.34 -8.51
CA ASN A 501 -15.50 7.59 -8.48
C ASN A 501 -15.08 8.39 -7.24
N TRP A 502 -13.99 9.14 -7.36
CA TRP A 502 -13.44 9.92 -6.26
C TRP A 502 -14.39 10.98 -5.72
N ASP A 503 -15.26 11.55 -6.57
CA ASP A 503 -16.24 12.52 -6.11
C ASP A 503 -17.21 11.90 -5.10
N GLU A 504 -17.66 10.69 -5.32
CA GLU A 504 -18.49 9.96 -4.36
C GLU A 504 -17.70 9.51 -3.13
N MET A 505 -16.47 9.04 -3.29
CA MET A 505 -15.62 8.64 -2.17
C MET A 505 -15.29 9.82 -1.25
N LEU A 506 -15.03 11.00 -1.80
CA LEU A 506 -14.72 12.20 -1.02
C LEU A 506 -15.92 12.73 -0.22
N LYS A 507 -17.15 12.46 -0.63
CA LYS A 507 -18.36 12.89 0.10
C LYS A 507 -18.42 12.35 1.54
N ASP A 508 -17.97 11.14 1.76
CA ASP A 508 -17.90 10.52 3.09
C ASP A 508 -16.48 10.50 3.68
N GLY A 509 -15.55 11.21 3.07
CA GLY A 509 -14.16 11.26 3.51
C GLY A 509 -13.38 9.98 3.24
N CYS A 510 -13.62 9.31 2.14
CA CYS A 510 -12.94 8.09 1.71
C CYS A 510 -13.08 6.92 2.72
N GLN A 511 -14.26 6.72 3.27
CA GLN A 511 -14.51 5.68 4.28
C GLN A 511 -14.21 4.26 3.77
N TRP A 512 -14.49 3.98 2.50
CA TRP A 512 -14.18 2.67 1.91
C TRP A 512 -12.68 2.34 2.01
N TRP A 513 -11.81 3.30 1.67
CA TRP A 513 -10.35 3.14 1.80
C TRP A 513 -9.90 3.05 3.25
N THR A 514 -10.48 3.87 4.13
CA THR A 514 -10.19 3.85 5.57
C THR A 514 -10.52 2.50 6.18
N ARG A 515 -11.69 1.93 5.87
CA ARG A 515 -12.09 0.58 6.32
C ARG A 515 -11.12 -0.49 5.83
N ARG A 516 -10.67 -0.37 4.58
CA ARG A 516 -9.68 -1.28 3.99
C ARG A 516 -8.36 -1.25 4.74
N PHE A 517 -7.80 -0.08 4.99
CA PHE A 517 -6.56 0.07 5.75
C PHE A 517 -6.70 -0.43 7.19
N LEU A 518 -7.79 -0.12 7.85
CA LEU A 518 -8.05 -0.61 9.22
C LEU A 518 -8.10 -2.14 9.27
N ASN A 519 -8.71 -2.78 8.28
CA ASN A 519 -8.73 -4.23 8.19
C ASN A 519 -7.31 -4.80 7.98
N MET A 520 -6.53 -4.21 7.09
CA MET A 520 -5.16 -4.68 6.83
C MET A 520 -4.23 -4.46 8.03
N SER A 521 -4.46 -3.45 8.87
CA SER A 521 -3.67 -3.21 10.08
C SER A 521 -3.78 -4.30 11.13
N LYS A 522 -4.74 -5.20 11.01
CA LYS A 522 -4.86 -6.40 11.85
C LYS A 522 -3.78 -7.45 11.53
N TYR A 523 -3.18 -7.37 10.35
CA TYR A 523 -2.27 -8.39 9.81
C TYR A 523 -0.88 -7.87 9.52
N PHE A 524 -0.71 -6.55 9.38
CA PHE A 524 0.54 -5.93 8.93
C PHE A 524 0.90 -4.70 9.77
N ASP A 525 2.19 -4.40 9.85
CA ASP A 525 2.73 -3.19 10.47
C ASP A 525 3.38 -2.23 9.46
N ALA A 526 3.46 -2.64 8.22
CA ALA A 526 3.86 -1.83 7.08
C ALA A 526 3.07 -2.29 5.85
N TYR A 527 2.94 -1.43 4.86
CA TYR A 527 2.34 -1.80 3.58
C TYR A 527 2.97 -1.06 2.42
N ARG A 528 2.90 -1.70 1.25
CA ARG A 528 3.17 -1.11 -0.04
C ARG A 528 1.83 -0.67 -0.64
N ILE A 529 1.64 0.61 -0.87
CA ILE A 529 0.57 1.11 -1.72
C ILE A 529 0.95 0.80 -3.17
N ASP A 530 0.21 -0.12 -3.76
CA ASP A 530 0.33 -0.43 -5.17
C ASP A 530 -0.13 0.76 -6.01
N HIS A 531 0.67 1.15 -6.99
CA HIS A 531 0.39 2.25 -7.90
C HIS A 531 -0.09 3.53 -7.19
N VAL A 532 0.73 4.10 -6.33
CA VAL A 532 0.41 5.34 -5.59
C VAL A 532 0.03 6.48 -6.52
N LEU A 533 0.54 6.47 -7.75
CA LEU A 533 0.19 7.44 -8.80
C LEU A 533 -1.32 7.49 -9.08
N GLY A 534 -2.03 6.38 -8.83
CA GLY A 534 -3.48 6.30 -8.98
C GLY A 534 -4.27 7.24 -8.07
N PHE A 535 -3.67 7.71 -6.97
CA PHE A 535 -4.26 8.73 -6.09
C PHE A 535 -4.08 10.17 -6.61
N PHE A 536 -3.14 10.35 -7.52
CA PHE A 536 -2.92 11.61 -8.26
C PHE A 536 -3.78 11.64 -9.52
N ARG A 537 -3.68 10.57 -10.30
CA ARG A 537 -4.43 10.28 -11.51
C ARG A 537 -4.31 8.80 -11.86
N ILE A 538 -5.27 8.28 -12.58
CA ILE A 538 -5.25 6.93 -13.12
C ILE A 538 -5.24 6.97 -14.64
N TRP A 539 -4.52 6.04 -15.28
CA TRP A 539 -4.66 5.82 -16.71
C TRP A 539 -5.97 5.08 -16.95
N GLU A 540 -6.96 5.79 -17.49
CA GLU A 540 -8.29 5.26 -17.71
C GLU A 540 -8.49 4.91 -19.18
N ILE A 541 -8.73 3.63 -19.42
CA ILE A 541 -8.89 3.05 -20.75
C ILE A 541 -10.38 2.83 -21.02
N PRO A 542 -10.91 3.22 -22.20
CA PRO A 542 -12.29 2.90 -22.55
C PRO A 542 -12.57 1.40 -22.48
N VAL A 543 -13.76 1.01 -22.05
CA VAL A 543 -14.14 -0.42 -21.92
C VAL A 543 -14.16 -1.18 -23.24
N ASP A 544 -14.30 -0.49 -24.34
CA ASP A 544 -14.25 -1.04 -25.71
C ASP A 544 -12.83 -1.19 -26.27
N SER A 545 -11.82 -0.76 -25.52
CA SER A 545 -10.41 -0.93 -25.85
C SER A 545 -9.82 -2.15 -25.15
N VAL A 546 -8.96 -2.86 -25.85
CA VAL A 546 -8.14 -3.98 -25.33
C VAL A 546 -6.78 -3.46 -24.87
N HIS A 547 -6.11 -2.65 -25.70
CA HIS A 547 -4.83 -2.02 -25.39
C HIS A 547 -4.99 -0.68 -24.70
N GLY A 548 -3.92 -0.19 -24.09
CA GLY A 548 -3.92 1.05 -23.32
C GLY A 548 -3.69 2.32 -24.11
N LEU A 549 -3.48 2.26 -25.43
CA LEU A 549 -3.10 3.43 -26.23
C LEU A 549 -4.18 4.51 -26.33
N LEU A 550 -5.45 4.14 -26.27
CA LEU A 550 -6.59 5.07 -26.33
C LEU A 550 -7.00 5.61 -24.96
N GLY A 551 -6.22 5.32 -23.92
CA GLY A 551 -6.45 5.82 -22.58
C GLY A 551 -6.19 7.31 -22.42
N GLN A 552 -6.62 7.84 -21.31
CA GLN A 552 -6.35 9.21 -20.86
C GLN A 552 -6.22 9.25 -19.36
N PHE A 553 -5.45 10.19 -18.81
CA PHE A 553 -5.38 10.38 -17.37
C PHE A 553 -6.70 10.93 -16.82
N ALA A 554 -7.17 10.36 -15.75
CA ALA A 554 -8.34 10.79 -15.02
C ALA A 554 -7.99 10.99 -13.52
N PRO A 555 -8.17 12.20 -12.96
CA PRO A 555 -8.54 13.43 -13.64
C PRO A 555 -7.40 14.05 -14.45
N SER A 556 -7.74 14.84 -15.45
CA SER A 556 -6.78 15.62 -16.23
C SER A 556 -7.42 16.87 -16.82
N LEU A 557 -6.57 17.80 -17.25
CA LEU A 557 -6.97 19.07 -17.83
C LEU A 557 -6.95 18.95 -19.36
N GLY A 558 -8.07 18.58 -19.97
CA GLY A 558 -8.22 18.52 -21.43
C GLY A 558 -7.98 19.88 -22.09
N MET A 559 -7.63 19.84 -23.36
CA MET A 559 -7.32 21.03 -24.15
C MET A 559 -8.52 21.39 -25.05
N THR A 560 -8.84 22.68 -25.15
CA THR A 560 -9.82 23.18 -26.12
C THR A 560 -9.20 23.26 -27.53
N ARG A 561 -10.06 23.35 -28.54
CA ARG A 561 -9.61 23.57 -29.92
C ARG A 561 -8.76 24.83 -30.05
N GLU A 562 -9.19 25.89 -29.42
CA GLU A 562 -8.50 27.21 -29.42
C GLU A 562 -7.12 27.10 -28.77
N GLU A 563 -7.01 26.38 -27.70
CA GLU A 563 -5.73 26.12 -26.99
C GLU A 563 -4.76 25.35 -27.88
N ILE A 564 -5.23 24.30 -28.56
CA ILE A 564 -4.42 23.49 -29.49
C ILE A 564 -3.95 24.39 -30.67
N GLN A 565 -4.85 25.19 -31.26
CA GLN A 565 -4.52 26.10 -32.32
C GLN A 565 -3.54 27.21 -31.87
N GLY A 566 -3.62 27.59 -30.60
CA GLY A 566 -2.70 28.55 -29.98
C GLY A 566 -1.25 28.05 -29.95
N TYR A 567 -1.02 26.75 -29.96
CA TYR A 567 0.32 26.17 -30.14
C TYR A 567 0.85 26.30 -31.58
N GLY A 568 -0.03 26.55 -32.55
CA GLY A 568 0.29 26.65 -33.98
C GLY A 568 -0.11 25.42 -34.81
N LEU A 569 -0.85 24.48 -34.24
CA LEU A 569 -1.37 23.31 -34.96
C LEU A 569 -2.75 23.64 -35.53
N ASN A 570 -2.90 23.48 -36.85
CA ASN A 570 -4.22 23.53 -37.48
C ASN A 570 -5.00 22.28 -37.06
N PHE A 571 -5.89 22.43 -36.09
CA PHE A 571 -6.62 21.33 -35.49
C PHE A 571 -7.76 20.87 -36.43
N GLN A 572 -7.52 19.79 -37.13
CA GLN A 572 -8.48 19.09 -37.97
C GLN A 572 -9.13 17.97 -37.16
N GLU A 573 -10.21 18.28 -36.43
CA GLU A 573 -10.85 17.39 -35.45
C GLU A 573 -11.17 16.01 -36.04
N ASP A 574 -11.86 15.94 -37.16
CA ASP A 574 -12.25 14.67 -37.82
C ASP A 574 -11.01 13.83 -38.20
N ARG A 575 -9.97 14.45 -38.73
CA ARG A 575 -8.74 13.77 -39.14
C ARG A 575 -7.94 13.25 -37.95
N PHE A 576 -7.84 14.04 -36.90
CA PHE A 576 -6.95 13.75 -35.76
C PHE A 576 -7.56 12.88 -34.68
N THR A 577 -8.89 12.74 -34.64
CA THR A 577 -9.61 11.95 -33.63
C THR A 577 -10.19 10.65 -34.17
N ARG A 578 -10.13 10.46 -35.48
CA ARG A 578 -10.62 9.24 -36.15
C ARG A 578 -9.43 8.36 -36.54
N PRO A 579 -9.54 7.03 -36.49
CA PRO A 579 -8.50 6.13 -36.99
C PRO A 579 -8.01 6.50 -38.39
N PHE A 580 -6.71 6.67 -38.52
CA PHE A 580 -6.07 7.12 -39.75
C PHE A 580 -5.78 5.92 -40.67
N ILE A 581 -6.67 5.67 -41.60
CA ILE A 581 -6.61 4.50 -42.51
C ILE A 581 -6.62 4.99 -43.95
N THR A 582 -5.51 4.78 -44.64
CA THR A 582 -5.31 5.10 -46.05
C THR A 582 -4.70 3.91 -46.78
N ASP A 583 -4.66 3.94 -48.09
CA ASP A 583 -4.07 2.85 -48.88
C ASP A 583 -2.62 2.59 -48.49
N TRP A 584 -1.80 3.61 -48.33
CA TRP A 584 -0.41 3.42 -48.00
C TRP A 584 -0.20 2.88 -46.57
N VAL A 585 -1.07 3.23 -45.62
CA VAL A 585 -1.05 2.67 -44.24
C VAL A 585 -1.35 1.15 -44.33
N LEU A 586 -2.36 0.77 -45.06
CA LEU A 586 -2.75 -0.64 -45.23
C LEU A 586 -1.66 -1.45 -45.90
N ASP A 587 -1.03 -0.92 -46.96
CA ASP A 587 0.07 -1.59 -47.65
C ASP A 587 1.29 -1.78 -46.72
N ARG A 588 1.61 -0.81 -45.91
CA ARG A 588 2.74 -0.89 -44.95
C ARG A 588 2.45 -1.78 -43.75
N MET A 589 1.19 -1.86 -43.33
CA MET A 589 0.81 -2.67 -42.16
C MET A 589 0.50 -4.13 -42.51
N PHE A 590 -0.20 -4.36 -43.60
CA PHE A 590 -0.74 -5.69 -43.94
C PHE A 590 -0.09 -6.35 -45.14
N HIS A 591 0.73 -5.62 -45.91
CA HIS A 591 1.42 -6.12 -47.10
C HIS A 591 0.44 -6.76 -48.10
N GLU A 592 0.65 -8.01 -48.48
CA GLU A 592 -0.20 -8.74 -49.42
C GLU A 592 -1.64 -8.96 -48.94
N ARG A 593 -1.91 -8.83 -47.67
CA ARG A 593 -3.26 -8.95 -47.10
C ARG A 593 -4.05 -7.63 -47.08
N ALA A 594 -3.49 -6.53 -47.56
CA ALA A 594 -4.15 -5.22 -47.53
C ALA A 594 -5.52 -5.23 -48.20
N ASP A 595 -5.65 -5.87 -49.37
CA ASP A 595 -6.94 -5.96 -50.08
C ASP A 595 -7.97 -6.80 -49.32
N GLU A 596 -7.54 -7.87 -48.67
CA GLU A 596 -8.41 -8.67 -47.80
C GLU A 596 -8.94 -7.82 -46.61
N VAL A 597 -8.12 -6.99 -46.00
CA VAL A 597 -8.53 -6.11 -44.91
C VAL A 597 -9.53 -5.06 -45.40
N LYS A 598 -9.30 -4.44 -46.57
CA LYS A 598 -10.23 -3.50 -47.17
C LYS A 598 -11.61 -4.12 -47.39
N GLU A 599 -11.66 -5.33 -47.96
CA GLU A 599 -12.93 -6.00 -48.28
C GLU A 599 -13.69 -6.45 -47.02
N LYS A 600 -13.00 -7.09 -46.09
CA LYS A 600 -13.64 -7.72 -44.91
C LYS A 600 -13.97 -6.78 -43.79
N TYR A 601 -13.14 -5.78 -43.54
CA TYR A 601 -13.16 -5.01 -42.27
C TYR A 601 -13.38 -3.51 -42.45
N LEU A 602 -13.27 -2.97 -43.68
CA LEU A 602 -13.30 -1.54 -43.89
C LEU A 602 -14.42 -1.11 -44.85
N ASP A 603 -14.94 0.09 -44.63
CA ASP A 603 -15.78 0.83 -45.55
C ASP A 603 -15.02 2.08 -46.03
N ARG A 604 -15.32 2.54 -47.24
CA ARG A 604 -14.79 3.78 -47.79
C ARG A 604 -15.38 4.97 -47.03
N LEU A 605 -14.55 5.83 -46.48
CA LEU A 605 -14.98 7.04 -45.80
C LEU A 605 -15.03 8.26 -46.72
N ASP A 606 -13.96 8.47 -47.51
CA ASP A 606 -13.84 9.52 -48.52
C ASP A 606 -12.83 9.12 -49.61
N ASP A 607 -12.41 10.07 -50.44
CA ASP A 607 -11.50 9.77 -51.57
C ASP A 607 -10.11 9.25 -51.11
N GLU A 608 -9.70 9.54 -49.89
CA GLU A 608 -8.40 9.18 -49.36
C GLU A 608 -8.48 8.09 -48.27
N ARG A 609 -9.54 8.12 -47.43
CA ARG A 609 -9.59 7.40 -46.16
C ARG A 609 -10.64 6.28 -46.17
N TYR A 610 -10.33 5.28 -45.28
CA TYR A 610 -11.25 4.21 -44.91
C TYR A 610 -11.67 4.36 -43.45
N GLN A 611 -12.75 3.70 -43.07
CA GLN A 611 -13.17 3.54 -41.68
C GLN A 611 -13.45 2.07 -41.36
N MET A 612 -13.34 1.68 -40.12
CA MET A 612 -13.72 0.34 -39.67
C MET A 612 -15.22 0.13 -39.86
N LYS A 613 -15.63 -1.07 -40.37
CA LYS A 613 -17.03 -1.46 -40.37
C LYS A 613 -17.61 -1.50 -38.98
N PRO A 614 -18.91 -1.21 -38.77
CA PRO A 614 -19.53 -1.19 -37.44
C PRO A 614 -19.34 -2.47 -36.62
N GLU A 615 -19.18 -3.62 -37.28
CA GLU A 615 -19.00 -4.93 -36.67
C GLU A 615 -17.60 -5.09 -36.02
N VAL A 616 -16.64 -4.24 -36.37
CA VAL A 616 -15.24 -4.31 -35.97
C VAL A 616 -14.64 -2.94 -35.64
N ASP A 617 -15.48 -1.96 -35.31
CA ASP A 617 -15.07 -0.59 -35.08
C ASP A 617 -14.48 -0.32 -33.67
N THR A 618 -14.46 -1.33 -32.80
CA THR A 618 -13.80 -1.28 -31.52
C THR A 618 -12.86 -2.47 -31.35
N GLN A 619 -11.85 -2.31 -30.52
CA GLN A 619 -10.91 -3.40 -30.23
C GLN A 619 -11.61 -4.59 -29.57
N ARG A 620 -12.60 -4.39 -28.71
CA ARG A 620 -13.37 -5.47 -28.11
C ARG A 620 -14.19 -6.27 -29.12
N LYS A 621 -14.76 -5.61 -30.13
CA LYS A 621 -15.45 -6.30 -31.24
C LYS A 621 -14.49 -7.14 -32.06
N VAL A 622 -13.30 -6.63 -32.33
CA VAL A 622 -12.23 -7.40 -33.01
C VAL A 622 -11.80 -8.60 -32.16
N GLU A 623 -11.57 -8.39 -30.86
CA GLU A 623 -11.24 -9.48 -29.93
C GLU A 623 -12.27 -10.59 -29.95
N ALA A 624 -13.55 -10.25 -29.91
CA ALA A 624 -14.63 -11.22 -29.94
C ALA A 624 -14.66 -12.01 -31.25
N LEU A 625 -14.42 -11.35 -32.41
CA LEU A 625 -14.35 -12.01 -33.69
C LEU A 625 -13.20 -13.03 -33.81
N PHE A 626 -12.07 -12.77 -33.15
CA PHE A 626 -10.88 -13.61 -33.17
C PHE A 626 -10.73 -14.47 -31.90
N ALA A 627 -11.77 -14.61 -31.08
CA ALA A 627 -11.70 -15.27 -29.77
C ALA A 627 -11.17 -16.71 -29.81
N ASP A 628 -11.56 -17.49 -30.82
CA ASP A 628 -11.18 -18.89 -30.95
C ASP A 628 -10.00 -19.11 -31.92
N VAL A 629 -9.36 -18.05 -32.37
CA VAL A 629 -8.27 -18.12 -33.33
C VAL A 629 -6.94 -18.40 -32.62
N THR A 630 -6.23 -19.42 -33.06
CA THR A 630 -4.92 -19.85 -32.58
C THR A 630 -3.80 -19.74 -33.63
N ASP A 631 -4.15 -19.54 -34.90
CA ASP A 631 -3.19 -19.36 -35.98
C ASP A 631 -2.43 -18.06 -35.83
N GLU A 632 -1.11 -18.12 -35.83
CA GLU A 632 -0.24 -16.96 -35.66
C GLU A 632 -0.43 -15.86 -36.72
N LYS A 633 -0.78 -16.24 -37.96
CA LYS A 633 -1.03 -15.28 -39.02
C LYS A 633 -2.36 -14.54 -38.84
N GLU A 634 -3.35 -15.21 -38.29
CA GLU A 634 -4.62 -14.58 -37.94
C GLU A 634 -4.50 -13.72 -36.66
N ILE A 635 -3.69 -14.13 -35.69
CA ILE A 635 -3.36 -13.32 -34.53
C ILE A 635 -2.64 -12.04 -34.97
N TRP A 636 -1.68 -12.13 -35.88
CA TRP A 636 -1.00 -10.99 -36.48
C TRP A 636 -1.98 -10.02 -37.17
N LEU A 637 -2.96 -10.54 -37.92
CA LEU A 637 -4.03 -9.74 -38.53
C LEU A 637 -4.87 -9.03 -37.45
N ARG A 638 -5.30 -9.74 -36.44
CA ARG A 638 -6.01 -9.17 -35.26
C ARG A 638 -5.26 -8.00 -34.67
N ASP A 639 -3.98 -8.20 -34.39
CA ASP A 639 -3.13 -7.17 -33.76
C ASP A 639 -2.97 -5.94 -34.69
N GLY A 640 -2.90 -6.15 -35.99
CA GLY A 640 -2.93 -5.10 -36.99
C GLY A 640 -4.24 -4.30 -36.97
N LEU A 641 -5.39 -4.96 -36.80
CA LEU A 641 -6.68 -4.28 -36.66
C LEU A 641 -6.77 -3.48 -35.38
N TYR A 642 -6.23 -3.97 -34.27
CA TYR A 642 -6.10 -3.18 -33.05
C TYR A 642 -5.28 -1.92 -33.27
N ALA A 643 -4.16 -2.02 -33.97
CA ALA A 643 -3.29 -0.89 -34.28
C ALA A 643 -3.97 0.15 -35.18
N LEU A 644 -4.76 -0.28 -36.16
CA LEU A 644 -5.55 0.65 -36.99
C LEU A 644 -6.52 1.50 -36.15
N ILE A 645 -7.20 0.86 -35.19
CA ILE A 645 -8.20 1.53 -34.35
C ILE A 645 -7.54 2.55 -33.44
N SER A 646 -6.33 2.31 -32.98
CA SER A 646 -5.60 3.22 -32.07
C SER A 646 -4.79 4.32 -32.77
N ASP A 647 -4.72 4.31 -34.10
CA ASP A 647 -3.93 5.31 -34.86
C ASP A 647 -4.67 6.64 -34.99
N VAL A 648 -4.67 7.37 -33.88
CA VAL A 648 -5.24 8.73 -33.77
C VAL A 648 -4.20 9.66 -33.19
N LEU A 649 -4.30 10.96 -33.47
CA LEU A 649 -3.39 11.97 -32.94
C LEU A 649 -3.88 12.52 -31.58
N PHE A 650 -5.18 12.63 -31.43
CA PHE A 650 -5.87 13.08 -30.21
C PHE A 650 -6.99 12.12 -29.84
N VAL A 651 -7.25 12.00 -28.56
CA VAL A 651 -8.44 11.36 -28.01
C VAL A 651 -9.36 12.42 -27.42
N ARG A 652 -10.66 12.21 -27.56
CA ARG A 652 -11.68 13.11 -27.01
C ARG A 652 -11.82 12.86 -25.51
N ASP A 653 -12.00 13.92 -24.73
CA ASP A 653 -12.25 13.77 -23.29
C ASP A 653 -13.53 12.98 -23.05
N ARG A 654 -13.48 12.04 -22.11
CA ARG A 654 -14.59 11.10 -21.85
C ARG A 654 -15.77 11.73 -21.14
N LYS A 655 -15.54 12.85 -20.42
CA LYS A 655 -16.60 13.59 -19.70
C LYS A 655 -17.08 14.82 -20.43
N ASN A 656 -16.20 15.47 -21.20
CA ASN A 656 -16.51 16.68 -21.95
C ASN A 656 -16.04 16.53 -23.42
N PRO A 657 -16.96 16.31 -24.36
CA PRO A 657 -16.61 16.09 -25.76
C PRO A 657 -15.98 17.30 -26.47
N GLU A 658 -16.02 18.47 -25.86
CA GLU A 658 -15.38 19.70 -26.39
C GLU A 658 -13.90 19.82 -26.02
N LEU A 659 -13.38 18.87 -25.21
CA LEU A 659 -11.97 18.81 -24.80
C LEU A 659 -11.27 17.62 -25.44
N PHE A 660 -9.94 17.79 -25.64
CA PHE A 660 -9.09 16.81 -26.29
C PHE A 660 -7.82 16.58 -25.50
N HIS A 661 -7.26 15.38 -25.64
CA HIS A 661 -5.98 15.00 -25.07
C HIS A 661 -5.09 14.47 -26.20
N PRO A 662 -3.80 14.86 -26.27
CA PRO A 662 -2.88 14.21 -27.19
C PRO A 662 -2.82 12.71 -26.88
N ARG A 663 -2.88 11.88 -27.93
CA ARG A 663 -2.79 10.44 -27.75
C ARG A 663 -1.35 10.05 -27.37
N ILE A 664 -1.22 9.30 -26.29
CA ILE A 664 0.08 8.81 -25.80
C ILE A 664 0.83 8.05 -26.89
N SER A 665 2.12 8.27 -27.05
CA SER A 665 3.00 7.61 -28.03
C SER A 665 2.55 7.75 -29.49
N ALA A 666 1.76 8.76 -29.84
CA ALA A 666 1.28 8.99 -31.20
C ALA A 666 2.41 9.17 -32.22
N GLN A 667 3.60 9.59 -31.76
CA GLN A 667 4.79 9.76 -32.60
C GLN A 667 5.27 8.45 -33.26
N LEU A 668 4.83 7.30 -32.77
CA LEU A 668 5.19 5.99 -33.33
C LEU A 668 4.21 5.53 -34.42
N ASP A 669 3.16 6.25 -34.69
CA ASP A 669 2.07 5.82 -35.57
C ASP A 669 2.00 6.64 -36.87
N PHE A 670 1.23 6.11 -37.82
CA PHE A 670 1.14 6.64 -39.18
C PHE A 670 0.48 8.02 -39.26
N ILE A 671 -0.48 8.33 -38.37
CA ILE A 671 -1.11 9.66 -38.35
C ILE A 671 -0.06 10.75 -38.07
N TYR A 672 0.86 10.51 -37.15
CA TYR A 672 1.95 11.43 -36.88
C TYR A 672 2.93 11.50 -38.06
N GLU A 673 3.30 10.35 -38.64
CA GLU A 673 4.17 10.31 -39.83
C GLU A 673 3.58 11.13 -41.01
N SER A 674 2.27 11.18 -41.13
CA SER A 674 1.56 11.92 -42.18
C SER A 674 1.59 13.44 -42.03
N LEU A 675 2.01 13.95 -40.86
CA LEU A 675 2.08 15.39 -40.59
C LEU A 675 3.24 16.04 -41.34
N TYR A 676 3.10 17.31 -41.67
CA TYR A 676 4.22 18.13 -42.10
C TYR A 676 5.24 18.28 -40.96
N ASP A 677 6.52 18.44 -41.27
CA ASP A 677 7.58 18.56 -40.26
C ASP A 677 7.34 19.72 -39.29
N SER A 678 6.78 20.85 -39.78
CA SER A 678 6.39 21.97 -38.92
C SER A 678 5.30 21.60 -37.92
N ASP A 679 4.33 20.78 -38.33
CA ASP A 679 3.26 20.31 -37.45
C ASP A 679 3.74 19.28 -36.44
N LYS A 680 4.69 18.44 -36.82
CA LYS A 680 5.37 17.52 -35.87
C LYS A 680 6.09 18.26 -34.75
N VAL A 681 6.78 19.33 -35.07
CA VAL A 681 7.45 20.17 -34.05
C VAL A 681 6.44 20.79 -33.09
N VAL A 682 5.34 21.31 -33.60
CA VAL A 682 4.28 21.90 -32.81
C VAL A 682 3.59 20.87 -31.94
N PHE A 683 3.22 19.72 -32.52
CA PHE A 683 2.61 18.62 -31.79
C PHE A 683 3.52 18.11 -30.66
N ASN A 684 4.81 17.92 -30.92
CA ASN A 684 5.76 17.48 -29.90
C ASN A 684 5.88 18.46 -28.74
N ARG A 685 5.87 19.77 -29.02
CA ARG A 685 5.88 20.79 -27.98
C ARG A 685 4.60 20.74 -27.12
N LEU A 686 3.44 20.70 -27.77
CA LEU A 686 2.14 20.55 -27.11
C LEU A 686 2.08 19.25 -26.28
N TYR A 687 2.53 18.15 -26.84
CA TYR A 687 2.59 16.83 -26.20
C TYR A 687 3.43 16.85 -24.92
N ASN A 688 4.64 17.43 -25.00
CA ASN A 688 5.55 17.50 -23.86
C ASN A 688 4.99 18.42 -22.77
N ASP A 689 4.41 19.55 -23.13
CA ASP A 689 3.75 20.44 -22.17
C ASP A 689 2.57 19.75 -21.49
N TYR A 690 1.75 19.01 -22.25
CA TYR A 690 0.61 18.29 -21.73
C TYR A 690 1.03 17.19 -20.73
N PHE A 691 1.91 16.27 -21.12
CA PHE A 691 2.24 15.10 -20.30
C PHE A 691 3.21 15.39 -19.15
N TYR A 692 4.10 16.39 -19.27
CA TYR A 692 5.19 16.59 -18.31
C TYR A 692 5.10 17.89 -17.50
N ARG A 693 4.29 18.86 -17.86
CA ARG A 693 4.24 20.17 -17.19
C ARG A 693 2.86 20.62 -16.75
N ARG A 694 1.85 20.41 -17.57
CA ARG A 694 0.50 20.96 -17.41
C ARG A 694 -0.17 20.64 -16.08
N HIS A 695 0.03 19.43 -15.56
CA HIS A 695 -0.81 18.86 -14.52
C HIS A 695 -0.21 18.87 -13.11
N ASN A 696 1.05 19.27 -12.93
CA ASN A 696 1.73 19.10 -11.64
C ASN A 696 0.98 19.71 -10.47
N GLN A 697 0.57 20.97 -10.58
CA GLN A 697 -0.16 21.63 -9.51
C GLN A 697 -1.56 21.06 -9.32
N PHE A 698 -2.22 20.69 -10.40
CA PHE A 698 -3.54 20.09 -10.37
C PHE A 698 -3.51 18.70 -9.69
N TRP A 699 -2.61 17.83 -10.10
CA TRP A 699 -2.47 16.50 -9.51
C TRP A 699 -1.96 16.52 -8.08
N TYR A 700 -1.13 17.49 -7.73
CA TYR A 700 -0.79 17.72 -6.32
C TYR A 700 -2.05 17.95 -5.49
N GLY A 701 -2.92 18.86 -5.93
CA GLY A 701 -4.20 19.13 -5.26
C GLY A 701 -5.10 17.91 -5.17
N GLU A 702 -5.18 17.11 -6.24
CA GLU A 702 -5.98 15.88 -6.25
C GLU A 702 -5.46 14.82 -5.26
N ALA A 703 -4.16 14.63 -5.17
CA ALA A 703 -3.55 13.72 -4.20
C ALA A 703 -3.77 14.20 -2.76
N MET A 704 -3.63 15.49 -2.51
CA MET A 704 -3.78 16.08 -1.18
C MET A 704 -5.22 16.10 -0.65
N LYS A 705 -6.23 15.89 -1.51
CA LYS A 705 -7.60 15.64 -1.06
C LYS A 705 -7.78 14.26 -0.42
N LYS A 706 -6.93 13.29 -0.73
CA LYS A 706 -7.09 11.86 -0.43
C LYS A 706 -6.02 11.31 0.52
N LEU A 707 -4.75 11.42 0.13
CA LEU A 707 -3.63 10.75 0.78
C LEU A 707 -3.39 11.17 2.25
N PRO A 708 -3.47 12.44 2.65
CA PRO A 708 -3.21 12.82 4.04
C PRO A 708 -4.06 12.05 5.05
N LYS A 709 -5.34 11.89 4.76
CA LYS A 709 -6.26 11.13 5.61
C LYS A 709 -5.97 9.64 5.58
N LEU A 710 -5.71 9.10 4.41
CA LEU A 710 -5.52 7.66 4.20
C LEU A 710 -4.24 7.16 4.85
N VAL A 711 -3.12 7.86 4.69
CA VAL A 711 -1.85 7.46 5.29
C VAL A 711 -1.82 7.60 6.82
N GLN A 712 -2.75 8.36 7.38
CA GLN A 712 -2.93 8.56 8.81
C GLN A 712 -4.05 7.69 9.40
N ALA A 713 -4.73 6.88 8.59
CA ALA A 713 -5.84 6.03 9.05
C ALA A 713 -5.38 4.95 10.02
N THR A 714 -4.13 4.49 9.90
CA THR A 714 -3.52 3.46 10.75
C THR A 714 -2.10 3.85 11.14
N ARG A 715 -1.52 3.11 12.08
CA ARG A 715 -0.11 3.26 12.47
C ARG A 715 0.86 2.46 11.61
N MET A 716 0.40 1.78 10.55
CA MET A 716 1.30 1.06 9.65
C MET A 716 2.29 2.00 8.97
N LEU A 717 3.52 1.55 8.78
CA LEU A 717 4.52 2.26 7.98
C LEU A 717 4.11 2.27 6.51
N VAL A 718 4.05 3.47 5.92
CA VAL A 718 3.57 3.64 4.54
C VAL A 718 4.72 3.66 3.56
N CYS A 719 4.70 2.70 2.64
CA CYS A 719 5.62 2.65 1.50
C CYS A 719 4.80 2.70 0.21
N ALA A 720 5.35 3.29 -0.83
CA ALA A 720 4.67 3.43 -2.11
C ALA A 720 5.37 2.64 -3.22
N GLU A 721 4.61 2.18 -4.18
CA GLU A 721 5.11 1.85 -5.50
C GLU A 721 4.88 3.09 -6.38
N ASP A 722 5.97 3.80 -6.68
CA ASP A 722 6.01 5.06 -7.41
C ASP A 722 6.90 4.97 -8.66
N LEU A 723 6.74 3.88 -9.40
CA LEU A 723 7.47 3.61 -10.65
C LEU A 723 6.66 4.02 -11.88
N GLY A 724 7.33 4.06 -13.03
CA GLY A 724 6.74 4.37 -14.34
C GLY A 724 6.84 5.85 -14.69
N MET A 725 5.78 6.39 -15.30
CA MET A 725 5.71 7.81 -15.67
C MET A 725 5.32 8.65 -14.46
N VAL A 726 6.33 9.10 -13.72
CA VAL A 726 6.16 9.80 -12.43
C VAL A 726 6.11 11.31 -12.64
N PRO A 727 4.98 12.01 -12.36
CA PRO A 727 4.93 13.46 -12.39
C PRO A 727 5.80 14.11 -11.32
N ASP A 728 6.30 15.31 -11.56
CA ASP A 728 7.15 16.05 -10.63
C ASP A 728 6.48 16.31 -9.26
N CYS A 729 5.15 16.40 -9.24
CA CYS A 729 4.38 16.62 -8.01
C CYS A 729 4.39 15.40 -7.05
N VAL A 730 4.71 14.21 -7.53
CA VAL A 730 4.71 13.00 -6.68
C VAL A 730 5.75 13.08 -5.58
N PRO A 731 7.04 13.41 -5.84
CA PRO A 731 8.01 13.63 -4.77
C PRO A 731 7.59 14.70 -3.76
N TRP A 732 6.87 15.73 -4.17
CA TRP A 732 6.39 16.79 -3.27
C TRP A 732 5.43 16.22 -2.22
N VAL A 733 4.45 15.42 -2.65
CA VAL A 733 3.49 14.76 -1.76
C VAL A 733 4.16 13.71 -0.90
N MET A 734 5.05 12.90 -1.48
CA MET A 734 5.79 11.86 -0.76
C MET A 734 6.62 12.46 0.38
N ASP A 735 7.29 13.59 0.12
CA ASP A 735 8.08 14.28 1.15
C ASP A 735 7.18 14.94 2.20
N GLU A 736 6.12 15.60 1.81
CA GLU A 736 5.18 16.23 2.74
C GLU A 736 4.53 15.22 3.69
N LEU A 737 4.13 14.07 3.19
CA LEU A 737 3.48 13.01 3.97
C LEU A 737 4.45 11.97 4.55
N LYS A 738 5.75 12.11 4.27
CA LYS A 738 6.80 11.20 4.73
C LYS A 738 6.56 9.74 4.33
N ILE A 739 6.07 9.52 3.11
CA ILE A 739 5.87 8.20 2.52
C ILE A 739 7.21 7.70 1.97
N LEU A 740 7.53 6.42 2.21
CA LEU A 740 8.74 5.80 1.66
C LEU A 740 8.56 5.52 0.17
N SER A 741 9.50 6.00 -0.64
CA SER A 741 9.57 5.73 -2.09
C SER A 741 10.17 4.36 -2.38
N LEU A 742 10.00 3.86 -3.60
CA LEU A 742 10.67 2.66 -4.10
C LEU A 742 11.84 3.03 -5.01
N GLU A 743 13.02 2.56 -4.68
CA GLU A 743 14.25 2.86 -5.43
C GLU A 743 14.86 1.60 -6.05
N LEU A 744 14.99 1.62 -7.37
CA LEU A 744 15.58 0.56 -8.18
C LEU A 744 16.78 1.13 -8.93
N GLN A 745 17.96 0.54 -8.75
CA GLN A 745 19.18 0.97 -9.47
C GLN A 745 19.05 0.83 -10.98
N SER A 746 18.36 -0.23 -11.43
CA SER A 746 18.15 -0.52 -12.87
C SER A 746 17.04 0.32 -13.50
N MET A 747 16.21 0.98 -12.70
CA MET A 747 15.09 1.84 -13.13
C MET A 747 15.08 3.13 -12.34
N PRO A 748 16.08 4.01 -12.54
CA PRO A 748 16.09 5.30 -11.86
C PRO A 748 14.91 6.17 -12.30
N LYS A 749 14.40 7.00 -11.39
CA LYS A 749 13.28 7.91 -11.67
C LYS A 749 13.65 9.08 -12.58
N ASP A 750 14.93 9.44 -12.60
CA ASP A 750 15.48 10.40 -13.55
C ASP A 750 15.71 9.72 -14.90
N PRO A 751 14.95 10.06 -15.95
CA PRO A 751 15.06 9.42 -17.26
C PRO A 751 16.39 9.69 -17.97
N THR A 752 17.16 10.66 -17.51
CA THR A 752 18.49 10.99 -18.06
C THR A 752 19.60 10.10 -17.49
N VAL A 753 19.31 9.34 -16.44
CA VAL A 753 20.24 8.45 -15.75
C VAL A 753 19.92 7.00 -16.08
N LYS A 754 20.91 6.25 -16.57
CA LYS A 754 20.69 4.84 -16.95
C LYS A 754 20.68 3.90 -15.74
N PHE A 755 21.58 4.13 -14.78
CA PHE A 755 21.66 3.38 -13.53
C PHE A 755 21.71 4.33 -12.34
N GLY A 756 20.90 4.08 -11.33
CA GLY A 756 20.86 4.90 -10.12
C GLY A 756 22.11 4.72 -9.25
N HIS A 757 22.46 5.75 -8.50
CA HIS A 757 23.50 5.70 -7.47
C HIS A 757 22.89 5.36 -6.12
N LEU A 758 23.19 4.18 -5.61
CA LEU A 758 22.61 3.66 -4.35
C LEU A 758 22.88 4.56 -3.13
N SER A 759 24.01 5.25 -3.10
CA SER A 759 24.38 6.19 -2.05
C SER A 759 23.55 7.50 -2.08
N ARG A 760 22.83 7.77 -3.17
CA ARG A 760 21.98 8.94 -3.35
C ARG A 760 20.49 8.64 -3.12
N ASN A 761 20.15 7.41 -2.81
CA ASN A 761 18.78 7.07 -2.49
C ASN A 761 18.28 7.92 -1.30
N PRO A 762 17.04 8.41 -1.32
CA PRO A 762 16.48 9.05 -0.14
C PRO A 762 16.49 8.10 1.06
N TYR A 763 16.72 8.61 2.26
CA TYR A 763 16.64 7.77 3.46
C TYR A 763 15.24 7.14 3.60
N ARG A 764 14.20 7.94 3.40
CA ARG A 764 12.81 7.45 3.40
C ARG A 764 12.50 6.73 2.08
N SER A 765 13.11 5.57 1.90
CA SER A 765 12.89 4.72 0.74
C SER A 765 13.06 3.25 1.05
N VAL A 766 12.51 2.44 0.16
CA VAL A 766 12.75 1.00 0.05
C VAL A 766 13.65 0.78 -1.16
N CYS A 767 14.83 0.22 -0.93
CA CYS A 767 15.74 -0.21 -1.99
C CYS A 767 15.51 -1.69 -2.28
N THR A 768 15.42 -2.04 -3.54
CA THR A 768 15.42 -3.44 -3.99
C THR A 768 16.22 -3.58 -5.28
N ILE A 769 16.62 -4.80 -5.61
CA ILE A 769 17.28 -5.10 -6.89
C ILE A 769 16.22 -5.32 -7.96
N THR A 770 15.20 -6.12 -7.66
CA THR A 770 14.09 -6.43 -8.56
C THR A 770 12.79 -6.54 -7.79
N SER A 771 11.67 -6.25 -8.47
CA SER A 771 10.33 -6.52 -7.95
C SER A 771 9.75 -7.80 -8.57
N HIS A 772 8.59 -8.22 -8.08
CA HIS A 772 7.85 -9.36 -8.65
C HIS A 772 7.39 -9.13 -10.10
N ASP A 773 7.36 -7.88 -10.56
CA ASP A 773 6.97 -7.50 -11.94
C ASP A 773 8.15 -7.48 -12.91
N MET A 774 9.35 -7.73 -12.42
CA MET A 774 10.59 -7.63 -13.19
C MET A 774 11.25 -9.01 -13.34
N PRO A 775 12.16 -9.18 -14.33
CA PRO A 775 13.12 -10.27 -14.32
C PRO A 775 13.91 -10.25 -13.00
N THR A 776 14.23 -11.44 -12.47
CA THR A 776 15.16 -11.52 -11.33
C THR A 776 16.55 -11.01 -11.71
N LEU A 777 17.42 -10.79 -10.74
CA LEU A 777 18.80 -10.33 -11.00
C LEU A 777 19.51 -11.20 -12.03
N ARG A 778 19.39 -12.53 -11.92
CA ARG A 778 20.00 -13.48 -12.84
C ARG A 778 19.44 -13.35 -14.26
N MET A 779 18.13 -13.21 -14.40
CA MET A 779 17.49 -13.00 -15.72
C MET A 779 17.89 -11.65 -16.31
N TRP A 780 17.84 -10.60 -15.51
CA TRP A 780 18.22 -9.24 -15.92
C TRP A 780 19.66 -9.19 -16.42
N TRP A 781 20.55 -9.93 -15.75
CA TRP A 781 21.97 -9.99 -16.10
C TRP A 781 22.22 -10.54 -17.50
N ASP A 782 21.47 -11.57 -17.88
CA ASP A 782 21.70 -12.29 -19.14
C ASP A 782 20.81 -11.80 -20.31
N GLU A 783 19.72 -11.08 -20.05
CA GLU A 783 18.77 -10.69 -21.12
C GLU A 783 19.32 -9.60 -22.06
N ASN A 784 20.28 -8.79 -21.62
CA ASN A 784 20.87 -7.73 -22.43
C ASN A 784 22.38 -7.60 -22.10
N ILE A 785 23.19 -8.25 -22.90
CA ILE A 785 24.65 -8.34 -22.70
C ILE A 785 25.32 -6.96 -22.71
N SER A 786 24.91 -6.08 -23.61
CA SER A 786 25.48 -4.73 -23.73
C SER A 786 25.19 -3.86 -22.51
N ARG A 787 23.95 -3.88 -22.01
CA ARG A 787 23.53 -3.19 -20.79
C ARG A 787 24.31 -3.71 -19.58
N THR A 788 24.40 -5.00 -19.46
CA THR A 788 25.11 -5.67 -18.36
C THR A 788 26.60 -5.35 -18.37
N GLN A 789 27.23 -5.32 -19.54
CA GLN A 789 28.62 -4.94 -19.67
C GLN A 789 28.87 -3.50 -19.22
N GLU A 790 27.99 -2.58 -19.59
CA GLU A 790 28.04 -1.18 -19.13
C GLU A 790 27.87 -1.07 -17.62
N TYR A 791 26.88 -1.78 -17.04
CA TYR A 791 26.68 -1.85 -15.60
C TYR A 791 27.92 -2.39 -14.87
N TYR A 792 28.51 -3.45 -15.38
CA TYR A 792 29.72 -4.07 -14.86
C TYR A 792 30.89 -3.10 -14.82
N ASN A 793 31.11 -2.34 -15.90
CA ASN A 793 32.18 -1.37 -15.98
C ASN A 793 31.92 -0.10 -15.15
N THR A 794 30.71 0.48 -15.24
CA THR A 794 30.45 1.82 -14.71
C THR A 794 29.93 1.81 -13.27
N MET A 795 29.15 0.80 -12.89
CA MET A 795 28.53 0.72 -11.56
C MET A 795 29.29 -0.21 -10.61
N LEU A 796 29.86 -1.30 -11.13
CA LEU A 796 30.67 -2.23 -10.34
C LEU A 796 32.15 -1.91 -10.39
N TYR A 797 32.55 -0.95 -11.23
CA TYR A 797 33.95 -0.51 -11.42
C TYR A 797 34.92 -1.64 -11.74
N ARG A 798 34.49 -2.55 -12.62
CA ARG A 798 35.26 -3.71 -13.04
C ARG A 798 35.67 -3.61 -14.49
N GLU A 799 36.84 -4.16 -14.82
CA GLU A 799 37.40 -4.18 -16.17
C GLU A 799 37.25 -5.58 -16.80
N GLY A 800 37.32 -5.63 -18.12
CA GLY A 800 37.19 -6.87 -18.88
C GLY A 800 35.73 -7.27 -19.17
N PRO A 801 35.52 -8.44 -19.78
CA PRO A 801 34.20 -8.93 -20.11
C PRO A 801 33.41 -9.32 -18.86
N ALA A 802 32.16 -8.90 -18.78
CA ALA A 802 31.23 -9.32 -17.72
C ALA A 802 31.00 -10.84 -17.85
N PRO A 803 31.11 -11.62 -16.75
CA PRO A 803 30.87 -13.04 -16.79
C PRO A 803 29.38 -13.37 -16.99
N HIS A 804 29.10 -14.42 -17.78
CA HIS A 804 27.78 -14.98 -18.01
C HIS A 804 27.80 -16.49 -17.92
N PRO A 805 26.80 -17.15 -17.30
CA PRO A 805 25.76 -16.55 -16.46
C PRO A 805 26.33 -15.87 -15.22
N LEU A 806 25.49 -15.12 -14.51
CA LEU A 806 25.89 -14.39 -13.29
C LEU A 806 26.48 -15.35 -12.25
N PRO A 807 27.79 -15.21 -11.90
CA PRO A 807 28.37 -16.04 -10.85
C PRO A 807 27.93 -15.60 -9.44
N GLY A 808 27.92 -16.53 -8.51
CA GLY A 808 27.48 -16.27 -7.13
C GLY A 808 28.27 -15.17 -6.41
N TRP A 809 29.58 -15.12 -6.61
CA TRP A 809 30.45 -14.07 -6.00
C TRP A 809 30.08 -12.66 -6.49
N LEU A 810 29.68 -12.53 -7.75
CA LEU A 810 29.28 -11.23 -8.32
C LEU A 810 27.87 -10.83 -7.86
N ALA A 811 26.95 -11.79 -7.77
CA ALA A 811 25.66 -11.57 -7.14
C ALA A 811 25.82 -11.08 -5.68
N ARG A 812 26.75 -11.68 -4.94
CA ARG A 812 27.10 -11.25 -3.57
C ARG A 812 27.61 -9.80 -3.54
N ASP A 813 28.46 -9.40 -4.47
CA ASP A 813 28.92 -8.00 -4.57
C ASP A 813 27.78 -7.02 -4.84
N ILE A 814 26.89 -7.35 -5.77
CA ILE A 814 25.72 -6.52 -6.10
C ILE A 814 24.80 -6.37 -4.88
N ILE A 815 24.52 -7.46 -4.17
CA ILE A 815 23.73 -7.44 -2.94
C ILE A 815 24.38 -6.60 -1.85
N ALA A 816 25.68 -6.76 -1.63
CA ALA A 816 26.43 -5.99 -0.64
C ALA A 816 26.33 -4.48 -0.91
N ARG A 817 26.40 -4.06 -2.17
CA ARG A 817 26.23 -2.65 -2.57
C ARG A 817 24.82 -2.12 -2.28
N HIS A 818 23.79 -2.91 -2.53
CA HIS A 818 22.40 -2.55 -2.23
C HIS A 818 22.18 -2.44 -0.72
N LEU A 819 22.70 -3.36 0.06
CA LEU A 819 22.63 -3.30 1.53
C LEU A 819 23.37 -2.10 2.11
N ALA A 820 24.44 -1.63 1.46
CA ALA A 820 25.15 -0.43 1.85
C ALA A 820 24.47 0.88 1.43
N SER A 821 23.36 0.82 0.68
CA SER A 821 22.61 2.01 0.24
C SER A 821 22.13 2.87 1.40
N SER A 822 21.81 4.12 1.09
CA SER A 822 21.27 5.08 2.09
C SER A 822 19.80 4.84 2.45
N SER A 823 19.10 3.95 1.76
CA SER A 823 17.69 3.64 2.01
C SER A 823 17.44 3.05 3.40
N MET A 824 16.34 3.43 4.04
CA MET A 824 15.90 2.88 5.33
C MET A 824 15.70 1.37 5.25
N LEU A 825 15.00 0.90 4.24
CA LEU A 825 14.73 -0.52 4.03
C LEU A 825 15.46 -1.00 2.77
N CYS A 826 16.09 -2.16 2.85
CA CYS A 826 16.59 -2.90 1.71
C CYS A 826 15.93 -4.27 1.72
N ILE A 827 15.00 -4.50 0.79
CA ILE A 827 14.18 -5.71 0.74
C ILE A 827 14.46 -6.40 -0.58
N LEU A 828 15.00 -7.61 -0.51
CA LEU A 828 15.38 -8.38 -1.68
C LEU A 828 14.45 -9.58 -1.86
N SER A 829 14.17 -9.96 -3.11
CA SER A 829 13.44 -11.19 -3.36
C SER A 829 14.21 -12.41 -2.86
N VAL A 830 13.50 -13.47 -2.50
CA VAL A 830 14.14 -14.73 -2.09
C VAL A 830 15.02 -15.28 -3.22
N GLN A 831 14.64 -15.08 -4.48
CA GLN A 831 15.41 -15.49 -5.65
C GLN A 831 16.74 -14.72 -5.75
N ASP A 832 16.73 -13.42 -5.48
CA ASP A 832 17.92 -12.59 -5.52
C ASP A 832 18.87 -12.93 -4.35
N TRP A 833 18.34 -13.21 -3.16
CA TRP A 833 19.16 -13.75 -2.07
C TRP A 833 19.84 -15.06 -2.45
N LEU A 834 19.11 -16.01 -3.05
CA LEU A 834 19.63 -17.30 -3.47
C LEU A 834 20.66 -17.20 -4.60
N ALA A 835 20.68 -16.11 -5.35
CA ALA A 835 21.64 -15.91 -6.44
C ALA A 835 23.11 -15.96 -5.98
N ILE A 836 23.38 -15.72 -4.70
CA ILE A 836 24.74 -15.77 -4.14
C ILE A 836 25.32 -17.19 -4.02
N ASP A 837 24.47 -18.22 -4.01
CA ASP A 837 24.89 -19.62 -3.83
C ASP A 837 24.49 -20.44 -5.06
N GLU A 838 25.48 -20.79 -5.87
CA GLU A 838 25.27 -21.53 -7.12
C GLU A 838 24.74 -22.95 -6.92
N ARG A 839 24.90 -23.52 -5.71
CA ARG A 839 24.40 -24.86 -5.37
C ARG A 839 22.92 -24.85 -4.96
N LEU A 840 22.46 -23.74 -4.36
CA LEU A 840 21.12 -23.60 -3.81
C LEU A 840 20.14 -22.88 -4.74
N ARG A 841 20.62 -21.95 -5.56
CA ARG A 841 19.76 -21.20 -6.45
C ARG A 841 19.06 -22.09 -7.48
N GLN A 842 17.92 -21.63 -7.99
CA GLN A 842 17.17 -22.34 -9.02
C GLN A 842 18.08 -22.66 -10.21
N PRO A 843 18.14 -23.94 -10.68
CA PRO A 843 18.99 -24.32 -11.83
C PRO A 843 18.70 -23.50 -13.11
N SER A 844 17.43 -23.19 -13.39
CA SER A 844 17.02 -22.33 -14.49
C SER A 844 16.62 -20.95 -13.98
N ALA A 845 17.27 -19.91 -14.46
CA ALA A 845 16.94 -18.53 -14.12
C ALA A 845 15.50 -18.18 -14.54
N ASP A 846 15.04 -18.67 -15.69
CA ASP A 846 13.69 -18.40 -16.20
C ASP A 846 12.59 -18.92 -15.27
N ALA A 847 12.84 -19.99 -14.52
CA ALA A 847 11.91 -20.55 -13.55
C ALA A 847 11.74 -19.67 -12.30
N GLU A 848 12.56 -18.64 -12.13
CA GLU A 848 12.43 -17.69 -11.01
C GLU A 848 11.39 -16.61 -11.23
N ARG A 849 10.88 -16.43 -12.45
CA ARG A 849 9.96 -15.35 -12.81
C ARG A 849 8.61 -15.50 -12.11
N ILE A 850 8.12 -14.41 -11.47
CA ILE A 850 6.81 -14.38 -10.82
C ILE A 850 5.74 -13.83 -11.76
N ASN A 851 5.94 -12.62 -12.29
CA ASN A 851 4.98 -11.96 -13.17
C ASN A 851 5.63 -11.46 -14.46
N ILE A 852 4.84 -11.42 -15.52
CA ILE A 852 5.16 -10.78 -16.80
C ILE A 852 4.05 -9.75 -17.08
N PRO A 853 4.22 -8.47 -16.72
CA PRO A 853 3.16 -7.45 -16.81
C PRO A 853 2.60 -7.23 -18.22
N ALA A 854 3.40 -7.48 -19.24
CA ALA A 854 2.96 -7.39 -20.64
C ALA A 854 1.98 -8.51 -21.04
N ASN A 855 1.91 -9.59 -20.26
CA ASN A 855 0.99 -10.71 -20.50
C ASN A 855 -0.23 -10.58 -19.57
N PRO A 856 -1.40 -10.13 -20.10
CA PRO A 856 -2.59 -9.95 -19.27
C PRO A 856 -3.21 -11.26 -18.75
N LYS A 857 -2.80 -12.39 -19.33
CA LYS A 857 -3.24 -13.75 -18.95
C LYS A 857 -2.10 -14.55 -18.35
N HIS A 858 -1.25 -13.91 -17.56
CA HIS A 858 -0.15 -14.58 -16.88
C HIS A 858 -0.67 -15.53 -15.79
N TYR A 859 -0.09 -16.73 -15.73
CA TYR A 859 -0.37 -17.71 -14.68
C TYR A 859 0.62 -17.48 -13.51
N TRP A 860 0.14 -17.01 -12.38
CA TRP A 860 0.91 -16.76 -11.16
C TRP A 860 1.11 -18.07 -10.39
N ARG A 861 2.12 -18.84 -10.77
CA ARG A 861 2.35 -20.18 -10.25
C ARG A 861 3.79 -20.44 -9.77
N TYR A 862 4.57 -19.35 -9.61
CA TYR A 862 5.92 -19.49 -9.10
C TYR A 862 5.89 -20.12 -7.72
N ARG A 863 6.72 -21.13 -7.53
CA ARG A 863 6.90 -21.84 -6.26
C ARG A 863 8.37 -22.03 -5.99
N MET A 864 8.82 -21.81 -4.75
CA MET A 864 10.20 -22.08 -4.35
C MET A 864 10.55 -23.54 -4.66
N HIS A 865 11.71 -23.76 -5.23
CA HIS A 865 12.21 -25.11 -5.51
C HIS A 865 12.77 -25.79 -4.25
N LEU A 866 13.28 -25.00 -3.28
CA LEU A 866 13.73 -25.47 -1.98
C LEU A 866 12.60 -25.38 -0.94
N SER A 867 12.57 -26.35 -0.03
CA SER A 867 11.73 -26.25 1.14
C SER A 867 12.34 -25.31 2.20
N LEU A 868 11.51 -24.79 3.09
CA LEU A 868 11.97 -23.95 4.20
C LEU A 868 12.92 -24.73 5.14
N GLU A 869 12.71 -26.04 5.27
CA GLU A 869 13.59 -26.92 6.03
C GLU A 869 14.96 -27.06 5.37
N GLU A 870 15.03 -27.17 4.05
CA GLU A 870 16.29 -27.18 3.30
C GLU A 870 17.05 -25.87 3.45
N LEU A 871 16.35 -24.73 3.40
CA LEU A 871 16.96 -23.42 3.64
C LEU A 871 17.50 -23.32 5.07
N ALA A 872 16.73 -23.71 6.06
CA ALA A 872 17.16 -23.70 7.46
C ALA A 872 18.39 -24.58 7.71
N ALA A 873 18.51 -25.69 6.97
CA ALA A 873 19.65 -26.61 7.04
C ALA A 873 20.90 -26.08 6.32
N SER A 874 20.74 -25.11 5.43
CA SER A 874 21.84 -24.52 4.64
C SER A 874 22.58 -23.45 5.46
N LYS A 875 23.33 -23.89 6.46
CA LYS A 875 23.99 -23.02 7.44
C LYS A 875 24.92 -21.98 6.82
N GLU A 876 25.77 -22.41 5.89
CA GLU A 876 26.72 -21.51 5.20
C GLU A 876 25.99 -20.36 4.46
N PHE A 877 24.89 -20.68 3.79
CA PHE A 877 24.04 -19.67 3.12
C PHE A 877 23.42 -18.69 4.12
N MET A 878 22.87 -19.18 5.22
CA MET A 878 22.26 -18.36 6.28
C MET A 878 23.30 -17.46 6.96
N GLU A 879 24.50 -17.96 7.20
CA GLU A 879 25.63 -17.19 7.73
C GLU A 879 26.09 -16.12 6.75
N ASN A 880 26.15 -16.41 5.45
CA ASN A 880 26.49 -15.44 4.42
C ASN A 880 25.48 -14.29 4.37
N ILE A 881 24.19 -14.56 4.51
CA ILE A 881 23.16 -13.51 4.60
C ILE A 881 23.39 -12.65 5.84
N THR A 882 23.60 -13.27 6.99
CA THR A 882 23.83 -12.56 8.26
C THR A 882 25.04 -11.64 8.16
N GLU A 883 26.13 -12.13 7.59
CA GLU A 883 27.36 -11.36 7.37
C GLU A 883 27.13 -10.16 6.43
N LEU A 884 26.45 -10.36 5.31
CA LEU A 884 26.12 -9.30 4.37
C LEU A 884 25.27 -8.19 5.00
N ILE A 885 24.29 -8.56 5.81
CA ILE A 885 23.44 -7.61 6.52
C ILE A 885 24.24 -6.79 7.52
N ALA A 886 25.11 -7.45 8.29
CA ALA A 886 25.99 -6.79 9.26
C ALA A 886 26.96 -5.83 8.57
N GLN A 887 27.60 -6.24 7.47
CA GLN A 887 28.47 -5.41 6.67
C GLN A 887 27.76 -4.20 6.06
N GLY A 888 26.49 -4.35 5.70
CA GLY A 888 25.64 -3.26 5.21
C GLY A 888 25.17 -2.29 6.29
N GLY A 889 25.49 -2.54 7.56
CA GLY A 889 25.04 -1.72 8.70
C GLY A 889 23.54 -1.77 8.94
N ARG A 890 22.93 -2.92 8.69
CA ARG A 890 21.46 -3.13 8.80
C ARG A 890 21.11 -4.10 9.93
N ILE A 891 21.39 -3.68 11.14
CA ILE A 891 21.14 -4.50 12.35
C ILE A 891 20.05 -3.87 13.20
#